data_72b15b2f58dff839c46bc23a6a86bd0c
#
_entry.id   72b15b2f58dff839c46bc23a6a86bd0c
#
_cell.length_a   1.000
_cell.length_b   1.000
_cell.length_c   1.000
_cell.angle_alpha   90.00
_cell.angle_beta   90.00
_cell.angle_gamma   90.00
#
_symmetry.space_group_name_H-M   'P 1'
#
loop_
_entity.id
_entity.type
_entity.pdbx_description
1 polymer ?
#
loop_
_entity_poly.entity_id
_entity_poly.type
_entity_poly.pdbx_seq_one_letter_code
_entity_poly.pdbx_strand_id
1 'polypeptide(L)'
;MNNPFSDDFESLIANISAYIGKSRCVVGCEEVCLYLAKFDDDFINSFTEVGGDINKFEKLLSEVSEINFSHRVKREGFGVIEVGLSPELMSCLAFTLKCCATEGVQAEIVDILKSFYDCKCDVCKYFALAGVSDYPSFIDNLEGEPMFSEALDEDDDYEDNSSCPYDGQPNIFGSPFGGFGGFPFGQQKKLEDFCTDLLEEVKKHPEPIVGRESEIDKTFRILCRYKKGNVIHLGEAGVGKTAITLGLAKAIVEGNVPDKLKDYKLYSLDVGALMANTKYRGDLEGRITFILKELEKKGNVILYIDEIHTIMGGDAEGALNMAQLFKTSLVGSNIRFIGATTFEEYRKTIEKDNAFARRFKVVNIVEPTQEQCKEIIKGIIPAYEDYHSVVYDEEAINSAVELSSKYISDKFLPDKAIDLIDEAGAYLSKKNNVGAKVTKDVIEVVISENCNIPKETVTTKEDKSLIFNLESNLKANVFGQDDAIKECVKAIKLSRAGLTDSNKPVASLLFVGQTGVGKTEIARQLAKSLGIDFIKYDMSEYAEQTAVNKLIGADSGFVGYEEGGRLVEDIRKHPHCVLLLDEIEKAHPSVFNVLLQVMDDARLTDNHNRVADFKNVIIIMTSNAGASGIMQKGLGFNSNDSVDFSKMDKAVEKTFSPEFRNRLTKVIILNSMNDDMAKRIAKKQLKSLVKTLEEKGVHLTYTPAVIDYCVRHGVTKEFGARPIIRVINNDIKMVLVDDLIMGNLTNCKISIHNDTVVLNK
;
A
#
# COMPACT_ATOMS: atom_id res chain seq x y z
N MET A 1 -2.03 46.93 -15.15
CA MET A 1 -3.12 45.96 -14.82
C MET A 1 -3.58 46.38 -13.45
N ASN A 2 -4.83 46.82 -13.29
CA ASN A 2 -5.33 47.10 -11.94
C ASN A 2 -5.37 45.79 -11.18
N ASN A 3 -4.91 45.83 -9.95
CA ASN A 3 -4.94 44.72 -9.04
C ASN A 3 -6.43 44.31 -8.81
N PRO A 4 -6.80 43.03 -8.94
CA PRO A 4 -8.18 42.61 -8.75
C PRO A 4 -8.60 42.55 -7.25
N PHE A 5 -7.64 42.61 -6.33
CA PHE A 5 -7.88 42.64 -4.88
C PHE A 5 -7.63 44.07 -4.34
N SER A 6 -8.33 44.39 -3.26
CA SER A 6 -8.05 45.63 -2.52
C SER A 6 -6.68 45.58 -1.85
N ASP A 7 -6.09 46.76 -1.58
CA ASP A 7 -4.81 46.84 -0.87
C ASP A 7 -4.90 46.27 0.53
N ASP A 8 -6.06 46.29 1.15
CA ASP A 8 -6.32 45.69 2.47
C ASP A 8 -6.25 44.16 2.48
N PHE A 9 -6.75 43.54 1.40
CA PHE A 9 -6.65 42.06 1.28
C PHE A 9 -5.21 41.58 1.05
N GLU A 10 -4.41 42.31 0.22
CA GLU A 10 -3.01 41.96 0.05
C GLU A 10 -2.23 42.13 1.36
N SER A 11 -2.54 43.18 2.11
CA SER A 11 -1.97 43.44 3.42
C SER A 11 -2.36 42.35 4.39
N LEU A 12 -3.61 41.87 4.36
CA LEU A 12 -4.11 40.76 5.17
C LEU A 12 -3.31 39.47 4.92
N ILE A 13 -3.15 39.04 3.67
CA ILE A 13 -2.40 37.82 3.34
C ILE A 13 -0.92 37.93 3.74
N ALA A 14 -0.31 39.09 3.55
CA ALA A 14 1.07 39.36 3.99
C ALA A 14 1.19 39.26 5.52
N ASN A 15 0.25 39.83 6.26
CA ASN A 15 0.22 39.82 7.71
C ASN A 15 -0.06 38.43 8.25
N ILE A 16 -0.97 37.66 7.66
CA ILE A 16 -1.23 36.26 8.01
C ILE A 16 0.04 35.43 7.79
N SER A 17 0.71 35.61 6.65
CA SER A 17 1.95 34.90 6.35
C SER A 17 3.06 35.23 7.36
N ALA A 18 3.13 36.47 7.82
CA ALA A 18 4.08 36.90 8.86
C ALA A 18 3.70 36.36 10.25
N TYR A 19 2.40 36.35 10.58
CA TYR A 19 1.87 35.86 11.86
C TYR A 19 2.05 34.34 12.03
N ILE A 20 1.79 33.59 10.97
CA ILE A 20 1.93 32.12 10.98
C ILE A 20 3.42 31.73 11.10
N GLY A 21 4.34 32.60 10.69
CA GLY A 21 5.78 32.44 10.83
C GLY A 21 6.38 31.39 9.89
N LYS A 22 7.73 31.26 9.93
CA LYS A 22 8.49 30.34 9.05
C LYS A 22 8.21 28.84 9.27
N SER A 23 7.36 28.46 10.19
CA SER A 23 7.03 27.09 10.52
C SER A 23 5.80 26.52 9.79
N ARG A 24 5.02 27.35 9.09
CA ARG A 24 3.81 26.93 8.39
C ARG A 24 3.88 27.32 6.91
N CYS A 25 3.64 26.34 6.04
CA CYS A 25 3.88 26.48 4.61
C CYS A 25 2.64 26.81 3.79
N VAL A 26 1.43 26.78 4.36
CA VAL A 26 0.17 26.94 3.61
C VAL A 26 -0.83 27.70 4.47
N VAL A 27 -1.43 28.75 3.88
CA VAL A 27 -2.55 29.51 4.47
C VAL A 27 -3.87 28.92 3.95
N GLY A 28 -4.78 28.52 4.85
CA GLY A 28 -6.12 28.03 4.54
C GLY A 28 -7.21 28.99 5.01
N CYS A 29 -8.46 28.62 4.80
CA CYS A 29 -9.60 29.39 5.25
C CYS A 29 -9.64 29.55 6.77
N GLU A 30 -9.20 28.53 7.50
CA GLU A 30 -9.11 28.53 8.96
C GLU A 30 -8.10 29.55 9.48
N GLU A 31 -6.93 29.65 8.83
CA GLU A 31 -5.90 30.61 9.20
C GLU A 31 -6.33 32.06 8.91
N VAL A 32 -7.09 32.29 7.84
CA VAL A 32 -7.69 33.60 7.55
C VAL A 32 -8.67 34.00 8.66
N CYS A 33 -9.61 33.14 8.97
CA CYS A 33 -10.60 33.42 10.04
C CYS A 33 -9.95 33.53 11.41
N LEU A 34 -8.91 32.75 11.73
CA LEU A 34 -8.17 32.84 12.99
C LEU A 34 -7.44 34.17 13.13
N TYR A 35 -6.86 34.70 12.05
CA TYR A 35 -6.21 36.01 12.05
C TYR A 35 -7.22 37.13 12.27
N LEU A 36 -8.36 37.10 11.53
CA LEU A 36 -9.42 38.09 11.66
C LEU A 36 -10.01 38.09 13.09
N ALA A 37 -10.25 36.91 13.66
CA ALA A 37 -10.77 36.78 15.03
C ALA A 37 -9.83 37.35 16.11
N LYS A 38 -8.54 37.53 15.80
CA LYS A 38 -7.54 38.06 16.73
C LYS A 38 -7.21 39.53 16.55
N PHE A 39 -7.30 40.04 15.34
CA PHE A 39 -6.70 41.32 14.99
C PHE A 39 -7.63 42.27 14.24
N ASP A 40 -8.85 41.83 13.92
CA ASP A 40 -9.84 42.64 13.20
C ASP A 40 -11.01 42.96 14.12
N ASP A 41 -11.10 44.24 14.53
CA ASP A 41 -12.11 44.70 15.48
C ASP A 41 -13.54 44.65 14.88
N ASP A 42 -13.70 44.88 13.58
CA ASP A 42 -14.99 44.86 12.89
C ASP A 42 -15.50 43.40 12.80
N PHE A 43 -14.62 42.46 12.50
CA PHE A 43 -14.94 41.03 12.53
C PHE A 43 -15.36 40.57 13.96
N ILE A 44 -14.63 41.01 14.98
CA ILE A 44 -14.90 40.64 16.38
C ILE A 44 -16.24 41.19 16.84
N ASN A 45 -16.53 42.45 16.51
CA ASN A 45 -17.77 43.12 16.86
C ASN A 45 -18.98 42.46 16.19
N SER A 46 -18.95 42.30 14.87
CA SER A 46 -20.01 41.67 14.09
C SER A 46 -20.26 40.22 14.50
N PHE A 47 -19.19 39.47 14.82
CA PHE A 47 -19.28 38.10 15.30
C PHE A 47 -20.00 38.02 16.68
N THR A 48 -19.73 38.98 17.56
CA THR A 48 -20.33 39.04 18.89
C THR A 48 -21.79 39.51 18.84
N GLU A 49 -22.13 40.44 17.96
CA GLU A 49 -23.49 40.97 17.75
C GLU A 49 -24.45 39.89 17.30
N VAL A 50 -23.99 38.93 16.47
CA VAL A 50 -24.81 37.79 16.02
C VAL A 50 -24.85 36.64 17.05
N GLY A 51 -24.29 36.87 18.26
CA GLY A 51 -24.37 35.94 19.38
C GLY A 51 -23.23 34.89 19.39
N GLY A 52 -22.19 35.09 18.63
CA GLY A 52 -21.02 34.23 18.59
C GLY A 52 -20.09 34.43 19.80
N ASP A 53 -19.47 33.36 20.28
CA ASP A 53 -18.42 33.37 21.28
C ASP A 53 -17.05 33.35 20.60
N ILE A 54 -16.44 34.53 20.49
CA ILE A 54 -15.16 34.72 19.82
C ILE A 54 -14.02 33.91 20.44
N ASN A 55 -13.99 33.78 21.77
CA ASN A 55 -12.96 32.99 22.46
C ASN A 55 -13.06 31.50 22.16
N LYS A 56 -14.29 31.01 22.08
CA LYS A 56 -14.56 29.63 21.70
C LYS A 56 -14.20 29.37 20.24
N PHE A 57 -14.51 30.30 19.34
CA PHE A 57 -14.17 30.27 17.92
C PHE A 57 -12.66 30.23 17.71
N GLU A 58 -11.91 31.15 18.34
CA GLU A 58 -10.45 31.20 18.28
C GLU A 58 -9.81 29.90 18.76
N LYS A 59 -10.32 29.33 19.87
CA LYS A 59 -9.82 28.06 20.40
C LYS A 59 -10.04 26.89 19.42
N LEU A 60 -11.24 26.78 18.86
CA LEU A 60 -11.57 25.75 17.89
C LEU A 60 -10.67 25.82 16.64
N LEU A 61 -10.51 27.03 16.09
CA LEU A 61 -9.65 27.23 14.91
C LEU A 61 -8.18 26.97 15.20
N SER A 62 -7.69 27.34 16.39
CA SER A 62 -6.31 27.06 16.80
C SER A 62 -6.03 25.57 16.90
N GLU A 63 -6.93 24.79 17.49
CA GLU A 63 -6.82 23.32 17.59
C GLU A 63 -6.82 22.66 16.20
N VAL A 64 -7.69 23.09 15.30
CA VAL A 64 -7.78 22.56 13.94
C VAL A 64 -6.55 22.92 13.09
N SER A 65 -6.11 24.17 13.18
CA SER A 65 -4.91 24.64 12.50
C SER A 65 -3.67 23.86 12.94
N GLU A 66 -3.54 23.50 14.24
CA GLU A 66 -2.44 22.65 14.74
C GLU A 66 -2.52 21.21 14.24
N ILE A 67 -3.73 20.62 14.18
CA ILE A 67 -3.95 19.26 13.68
C ILE A 67 -3.62 19.22 12.17
N ASN A 68 -4.14 20.14 11.39
CA ASN A 68 -3.87 20.23 9.96
C ASN A 68 -2.38 20.40 9.66
N PHE A 69 -1.66 21.18 10.45
CA PHE A 69 -0.22 21.33 10.35
C PHE A 69 0.51 20.00 10.59
N SER A 70 0.16 19.26 11.63
CA SER A 70 0.79 17.97 11.96
C SER A 70 0.61 16.91 10.85
N HIS A 71 -0.51 16.94 10.15
CA HIS A 71 -0.79 16.05 9.03
C HIS A 71 -0.06 16.46 7.73
N ARG A 72 0.11 17.76 7.49
CA ARG A 72 0.79 18.29 6.28
C ARG A 72 2.30 18.10 6.34
N VAL A 73 2.95 18.33 7.48
CA VAL A 73 4.41 18.12 7.66
C VAL A 73 4.85 16.66 7.48
N LYS A 74 3.97 15.70 7.68
CA LYS A 74 4.26 14.29 7.43
C LYS A 74 4.28 13.91 5.94
N ARG A 75 3.77 14.76 5.03
CA ARG A 75 3.68 14.47 3.58
C ARG A 75 4.76 15.13 2.73
N GLU A 76 5.46 16.15 3.23
CA GLU A 76 6.42 16.91 2.44
C GLU A 76 7.83 16.81 3.02
N GLY A 77 8.74 16.23 2.22
CA GLY A 77 10.17 16.17 2.53
C GLY A 77 10.83 17.55 2.39
N PHE A 78 11.82 17.79 3.23
CA PHE A 78 12.60 19.02 3.35
C PHE A 78 13.03 19.67 2.01
N GLY A 79 12.50 20.84 1.69
CA GLY A 79 12.93 21.75 0.64
C GLY A 79 12.44 23.17 0.94
N VAL A 80 13.11 24.20 0.41
CA VAL A 80 12.85 25.64 0.64
C VAL A 80 11.37 25.96 0.61
N ILE A 81 10.86 26.58 1.69
CA ILE A 81 9.44 26.77 1.97
C ILE A 81 9.01 28.11 1.40
N GLU A 82 8.28 28.12 0.28
CA GLU A 82 7.42 29.24 -0.12
C GLU A 82 6.05 29.06 0.55
N VAL A 83 5.53 30.15 1.13
CA VAL A 83 4.19 30.13 1.75
C VAL A 83 3.17 30.09 0.64
N GLY A 84 2.48 28.96 0.50
CA GLY A 84 1.42 28.75 -0.49
C GLY A 84 0.02 28.94 0.12
N LEU A 85 -0.99 29.10 -0.74
CA LEU A 85 -2.39 29.11 -0.34
C LEU A 85 -2.96 27.68 -0.45
N SER A 86 -3.90 27.31 0.44
CA SER A 86 -4.56 26.01 0.35
C SER A 86 -5.44 25.91 -0.91
N PRO A 87 -5.64 24.70 -1.47
CA PRO A 87 -6.53 24.53 -2.63
C PRO A 87 -7.95 25.01 -2.38
N GLU A 88 -8.43 24.91 -1.14
CA GLU A 88 -9.75 25.37 -0.74
C GLU A 88 -9.81 26.90 -0.74
N LEU A 89 -8.86 27.57 -0.11
CA LEU A 89 -8.76 29.03 -0.13
C LEU A 89 -8.58 29.57 -1.54
N MET A 90 -7.75 28.93 -2.37
CA MET A 90 -7.58 29.29 -3.78
C MET A 90 -8.89 29.19 -4.57
N SER A 91 -9.73 28.21 -4.27
CA SER A 91 -11.05 28.06 -4.90
C SER A 91 -12.00 29.17 -4.49
N CYS A 92 -12.01 29.57 -3.23
CA CYS A 92 -12.82 30.69 -2.73
C CYS A 92 -12.36 32.02 -3.35
N LEU A 93 -11.07 32.27 -3.39
CA LEU A 93 -10.51 33.49 -4.03
C LEU A 93 -10.86 33.56 -5.52
N ALA A 94 -10.79 32.44 -6.25
CA ALA A 94 -11.20 32.40 -7.66
C ALA A 94 -12.70 32.64 -7.84
N PHE A 95 -13.53 32.17 -6.91
CA PHE A 95 -14.97 32.42 -6.91
C PHE A 95 -15.28 33.90 -6.63
N THR A 96 -14.66 34.49 -5.60
CA THR A 96 -14.77 35.91 -5.25
C THR A 96 -14.39 36.79 -6.44
N LEU A 97 -13.24 36.56 -7.05
CA LEU A 97 -12.78 37.30 -8.21
C LEU A 97 -13.76 37.22 -9.39
N LYS A 98 -14.39 36.09 -9.58
CA LYS A 98 -15.40 35.92 -10.64
C LYS A 98 -16.65 36.73 -10.35
N CYS A 99 -17.13 36.76 -9.10
CA CYS A 99 -18.29 37.55 -8.70
C CYS A 99 -17.99 39.06 -8.82
N CYS A 100 -16.89 39.53 -8.23
CA CYS A 100 -16.52 40.95 -8.27
C CYS A 100 -16.20 41.45 -9.70
N ALA A 101 -15.64 40.59 -10.57
CA ALA A 101 -15.40 40.91 -11.96
C ALA A 101 -16.69 41.13 -12.78
N THR A 102 -17.79 40.46 -12.42
CA THR A 102 -19.11 40.67 -13.04
C THR A 102 -19.74 41.99 -12.61
N GLU A 103 -19.41 42.47 -11.42
CA GLU A 103 -19.91 43.72 -10.85
C GLU A 103 -18.97 44.93 -11.10
N GLY A 104 -17.75 44.67 -11.54
CA GLY A 104 -16.76 45.71 -11.89
C GLY A 104 -16.09 46.35 -10.68
N VAL A 105 -16.14 45.71 -9.49
CA VAL A 105 -15.54 46.16 -8.22
C VAL A 105 -14.31 45.34 -7.86
N GLN A 106 -13.43 45.89 -7.00
CA GLN A 106 -12.32 45.12 -6.42
C GLN A 106 -12.84 44.24 -5.29
N ALA A 107 -12.25 43.05 -5.15
CA ALA A 107 -12.62 42.12 -4.12
C ALA A 107 -12.09 42.58 -2.75
N GLU A 108 -12.99 42.65 -1.77
CA GLU A 108 -12.72 43.01 -0.39
C GLU A 108 -12.70 41.79 0.53
N ILE A 109 -12.32 41.97 1.80
CA ILE A 109 -12.26 40.86 2.80
C ILE A 109 -13.64 40.24 3.00
N VAL A 110 -14.69 41.05 3.01
CA VAL A 110 -16.08 40.62 3.19
C VAL A 110 -16.55 39.70 2.07
N ASP A 111 -16.18 40.02 0.82
CA ASP A 111 -16.51 39.18 -0.34
C ASP A 111 -15.88 37.78 -0.25
N ILE A 112 -14.69 37.68 0.38
CA ILE A 112 -14.00 36.41 0.60
C ILE A 112 -14.69 35.60 1.69
N LEU A 113 -15.08 36.25 2.79
CA LEU A 113 -15.85 35.59 3.84
C LEU A 113 -17.21 35.11 3.30
N LYS A 114 -17.88 35.89 2.47
CA LYS A 114 -19.10 35.51 1.75
C LYS A 114 -18.89 34.25 0.89
N SER A 115 -17.77 34.19 0.18
CA SER A 115 -17.41 33.03 -0.65
C SER A 115 -17.14 31.76 0.16
N PHE A 116 -16.70 31.87 1.42
CA PHE A 116 -16.55 30.70 2.29
C PHE A 116 -17.92 30.00 2.56
N TYR A 117 -18.97 30.78 2.68
CA TYR A 117 -20.33 30.25 2.84
C TYR A 117 -20.86 29.66 1.53
N ASP A 118 -20.73 30.39 0.42
CA ASP A 118 -21.22 29.95 -0.89
C ASP A 118 -20.49 28.69 -1.38
N CYS A 119 -19.18 28.59 -1.12
CA CYS A 119 -18.37 27.42 -1.42
C CYS A 119 -18.52 26.28 -0.41
N LYS A 120 -19.30 26.47 0.66
CA LYS A 120 -19.52 25.49 1.74
C LYS A 120 -18.20 25.00 2.38
N CYS A 121 -17.29 25.92 2.66
CA CYS A 121 -16.01 25.61 3.30
C CYS A 121 -16.19 25.04 4.69
N ASP A 122 -15.28 24.16 5.08
CA ASP A 122 -15.31 23.52 6.40
C ASP A 122 -15.24 24.53 7.55
N VAL A 123 -14.65 25.69 7.34
CA VAL A 123 -14.57 26.79 8.33
C VAL A 123 -15.97 27.25 8.80
N CYS A 124 -16.99 27.22 7.94
CA CYS A 124 -18.35 27.59 8.30
C CYS A 124 -18.96 26.74 9.42
N LYS A 125 -18.50 25.51 9.59
CA LYS A 125 -18.91 24.63 10.69
C LYS A 125 -18.46 25.16 12.06
N TYR A 126 -17.32 25.85 12.09
CA TYR A 126 -16.78 26.40 13.36
C TYR A 126 -17.53 27.65 13.78
N PHE A 127 -18.08 28.44 12.84
CA PHE A 127 -19.00 29.54 13.15
C PHE A 127 -20.23 29.01 13.89
N ALA A 128 -20.88 27.98 13.36
CA ALA A 128 -22.04 27.36 13.99
C ALA A 128 -21.72 26.77 15.38
N LEU A 129 -20.56 26.11 15.53
CA LEU A 129 -20.09 25.56 16.82
C LEU A 129 -19.78 26.64 17.85
N ALA A 130 -19.38 27.83 17.41
CA ALA A 130 -19.10 28.98 18.26
C ALA A 130 -20.34 29.80 18.64
N GLY A 131 -21.52 29.46 18.09
CA GLY A 131 -22.79 30.08 18.45
C GLY A 131 -23.41 30.98 17.38
N VAL A 132 -22.73 31.19 16.24
CA VAL A 132 -23.30 31.92 15.10
C VAL A 132 -24.27 30.99 14.37
N SER A 133 -25.56 31.20 14.58
CA SER A 133 -26.62 30.37 13.95
C SER A 133 -26.98 30.84 12.54
N ASP A 134 -26.70 32.09 12.23
CA ASP A 134 -27.03 32.75 10.96
C ASP A 134 -25.78 33.45 10.39
N TYR A 135 -25.09 32.76 9.48
CA TYR A 135 -23.88 33.28 8.84
C TYR A 135 -24.16 34.45 7.90
N PRO A 136 -25.28 34.45 7.08
CA PRO A 136 -25.66 35.61 6.30
C PRO A 136 -25.80 36.90 7.12
N SER A 137 -26.52 36.88 8.24
CA SER A 137 -26.63 38.05 9.12
C SER A 137 -25.28 38.52 9.69
N PHE A 138 -24.32 37.61 9.91
CA PHE A 138 -22.95 37.98 10.28
C PHE A 138 -22.28 38.75 9.15
N ILE A 139 -22.42 38.33 7.92
CA ILE A 139 -21.84 38.99 6.73
C ILE A 139 -22.49 40.38 6.53
N ASP A 140 -23.83 40.47 6.62
CA ASP A 140 -24.56 41.73 6.46
C ASP A 140 -24.10 42.78 7.51
N ASN A 141 -23.83 42.37 8.75
CA ASN A 141 -23.26 43.25 9.78
C ASN A 141 -21.87 43.75 9.49
N LEU A 142 -21.03 42.97 8.77
CA LEU A 142 -19.70 43.37 8.34
C LEU A 142 -19.71 44.35 7.18
N GLU A 143 -20.72 44.31 6.29
CA GLU A 143 -20.87 45.24 5.16
C GLU A 143 -21.27 46.65 5.61
N GLY A 144 -21.71 46.83 6.86
CA GLY A 144 -21.95 48.12 7.50
C GLY A 144 -22.77 49.11 6.66
N GLU A 145 -24.09 48.94 6.58
CA GLU A 145 -25.17 49.91 6.71
C GLU A 145 -26.52 49.25 6.50
N PRO A 146 -27.56 49.57 7.33
CA PRO A 146 -28.91 49.26 6.98
C PRO A 146 -29.50 50.47 6.23
N MET A 147 -29.58 50.44 4.93
CA MET A 147 -30.44 51.35 4.22
C MET A 147 -31.82 50.74 4.03
N PHE A 148 -32.73 51.23 4.88
CA PHE A 148 -34.19 51.25 4.74
C PHE A 148 -34.95 49.93 4.67
N SER A 149 -35.53 49.63 5.83
CA SER A 149 -36.82 48.94 5.91
C SER A 149 -37.93 49.70 5.21
N GLU A 150 -38.56 49.16 4.21
CA GLU A 150 -39.97 49.37 3.95
C GLU A 150 -40.64 48.02 3.84
N ALA A 151 -41.51 47.83 4.81
CA ALA A 151 -42.47 46.76 4.87
C ALA A 151 -43.40 46.78 3.65
N LEU A 152 -43.67 45.64 3.09
CA LEU A 152 -44.98 45.31 2.54
C LEU A 152 -45.28 43.86 2.83
N ASP A 153 -46.47 43.74 3.41
CA ASP A 153 -47.17 42.59 3.92
C ASP A 153 -47.55 41.56 2.84
N GLU A 154 -47.66 40.33 3.33
CA GLU A 154 -48.70 39.33 3.11
C GLU A 154 -49.01 38.77 1.73
N ASP A 155 -48.99 37.43 1.75
CA ASP A 155 -49.90 36.50 1.07
C ASP A 155 -49.86 36.39 -0.45
N ASP A 156 -49.46 35.25 -0.93
CA ASP A 156 -50.41 34.32 -1.56
C ASP A 156 -49.70 33.09 -2.14
N ASP A 157 -50.30 31.97 -1.79
CA ASP A 157 -50.23 30.68 -2.47
C ASP A 157 -50.38 30.82 -3.98
N TYR A 158 -49.64 30.06 -4.79
CA TYR A 158 -50.24 29.31 -5.90
C TYR A 158 -49.29 28.25 -6.50
N GLU A 159 -49.90 27.12 -6.72
CA GLU A 159 -49.51 25.89 -7.34
C GLU A 159 -48.94 25.99 -8.77
N ASP A 160 -48.03 25.07 -9.02
CA ASP A 160 -47.92 24.20 -10.19
C ASP A 160 -48.61 24.61 -11.49
N ASN A 161 -47.86 24.72 -12.58
CA ASN A 161 -48.11 24.05 -13.85
C ASN A 161 -47.24 24.49 -15.02
N SER A 162 -46.48 23.52 -15.49
CA SER A 162 -46.32 23.08 -16.90
C SER A 162 -46.23 24.08 -18.06
N SER A 163 -45.35 23.72 -18.93
CA SER A 163 -45.36 23.80 -20.40
C SER A 163 -44.60 24.96 -21.07
N CYS A 164 -43.56 24.52 -21.82
CA CYS A 164 -43.04 25.23 -23.02
C CYS A 164 -44.13 25.49 -24.06
N PRO A 165 -44.00 26.48 -24.96
CA PRO A 165 -43.42 26.11 -26.24
C PRO A 165 -42.58 27.20 -26.98
N TYR A 166 -41.57 26.72 -27.66
CA TYR A 166 -41.13 26.88 -29.06
C TYR A 166 -41.26 28.24 -29.80
N ASP A 167 -40.16 28.50 -30.50
CA ASP A 167 -39.98 29.15 -31.80
C ASP A 167 -39.69 30.64 -31.94
N GLY A 168 -38.66 30.90 -32.75
CA GLY A 168 -38.57 32.12 -33.56
C GLY A 168 -37.20 32.84 -33.57
N GLN A 169 -36.32 32.46 -34.47
CA GLN A 169 -35.30 33.38 -35.03
C GLN A 169 -35.97 34.52 -35.80
N PRO A 170 -35.35 35.68 -36.16
CA PRO A 170 -34.00 35.81 -36.71
C PRO A 170 -33.21 37.10 -36.38
N ASN A 171 -31.88 36.99 -36.59
CA ASN A 171 -30.91 37.97 -37.03
C ASN A 171 -31.26 39.49 -37.17
N ILE A 172 -30.27 40.31 -36.80
CA ILE A 172 -29.73 41.50 -37.46
C ILE A 172 -29.34 42.57 -36.41
N PHE A 173 -28.03 42.78 -36.20
CA PHE A 173 -27.39 44.07 -36.47
C PHE A 173 -25.90 44.01 -36.08
N GLY A 174 -25.08 44.44 -37.00
CA GLY A 174 -23.67 44.41 -37.09
C GLY A 174 -22.95 45.37 -36.15
N SER A 175 -21.71 45.06 -36.02
CA SER A 175 -20.60 45.82 -35.40
C SER A 175 -20.56 47.28 -35.81
N PRO A 176 -19.96 48.21 -35.05
CA PRO A 176 -18.49 48.19 -34.97
C PRO A 176 -17.91 48.77 -33.64
N PHE A 177 -16.95 48.09 -33.03
CA PHE A 177 -15.80 48.79 -32.45
C PHE A 177 -14.68 47.78 -32.23
N GLY A 178 -13.58 47.99 -32.93
CA GLY A 178 -12.41 47.18 -32.86
C GLY A 178 -11.52 47.47 -31.66
N GLY A 179 -10.86 46.44 -31.23
CA GLY A 179 -9.53 46.49 -30.65
C GLY A 179 -9.44 46.80 -29.17
N PHE A 180 -9.35 45.72 -28.35
CA PHE A 180 -8.33 45.67 -27.31
C PHE A 180 -8.16 44.22 -26.85
N GLY A 181 -6.94 43.80 -26.78
CA GLY A 181 -6.27 42.63 -26.26
C GLY A 181 -7.11 41.45 -25.76
N GLY A 182 -7.09 40.36 -26.52
CA GLY A 182 -7.73 39.10 -26.13
C GLY A 182 -7.06 38.47 -24.92
N PHE A 183 -7.79 38.27 -23.87
CA PHE A 183 -7.60 37.13 -22.98
C PHE A 183 -8.09 35.89 -23.74
N PRO A 184 -7.39 34.74 -23.64
CA PRO A 184 -7.78 33.52 -24.36
C PRO A 184 -8.96 32.84 -23.67
N PHE A 185 -10.14 33.40 -23.82
CA PHE A 185 -11.39 32.72 -23.53
C PHE A 185 -11.89 32.11 -24.83
N GLY A 186 -11.73 30.79 -24.94
CA GLY A 186 -12.18 30.01 -26.09
C GLY A 186 -11.05 29.27 -26.79
N GLN A 187 -10.17 28.56 -26.07
CA GLN A 187 -9.48 27.47 -26.71
C GLN A 187 -10.55 26.50 -27.20
N GLN A 188 -10.78 26.47 -28.52
CA GLN A 188 -11.54 25.40 -29.14
C GLN A 188 -10.94 24.11 -28.64
N LYS A 189 -11.71 23.34 -27.83
CA LYS A 189 -11.32 22.01 -27.38
C LYS A 189 -10.89 21.23 -28.62
N LYS A 190 -9.64 20.81 -28.66
CA LYS A 190 -9.14 19.97 -29.74
C LYS A 190 -9.21 18.52 -29.31
N LEU A 191 -9.35 17.63 -30.28
CA LEU A 191 -9.36 16.20 -30.00
C LEU A 191 -8.05 15.74 -29.35
N GLU A 192 -6.94 16.35 -29.76
CA GLU A 192 -5.59 16.10 -29.27
C GLU A 192 -5.41 16.43 -27.78
N ASP A 193 -6.31 17.24 -27.19
CA ASP A 193 -6.29 17.54 -25.75
C ASP A 193 -6.77 16.35 -24.91
N PHE A 194 -7.47 15.39 -25.51
CA PHE A 194 -8.12 14.26 -24.84
C PHE A 194 -7.76 12.90 -25.44
N CYS A 195 -7.24 12.88 -26.66
CA CYS A 195 -6.95 11.64 -27.38
C CYS A 195 -5.59 11.71 -28.05
N THR A 196 -4.78 10.68 -27.85
CA THR A 196 -3.49 10.51 -28.52
C THR A 196 -3.64 9.63 -29.75
N ASP A 197 -3.08 10.03 -30.89
CA ASP A 197 -3.03 9.20 -32.10
C ASP A 197 -1.89 8.17 -31.98
N LEU A 198 -2.25 6.92 -31.70
CA LEU A 198 -1.27 5.84 -31.50
C LEU A 198 -0.52 5.46 -32.81
N LEU A 199 -1.08 5.75 -34.00
CA LEU A 199 -0.38 5.48 -35.25
C LEU A 199 0.80 6.45 -35.43
N GLU A 200 0.64 7.72 -35.02
CA GLU A 200 1.72 8.70 -35.05
C GLU A 200 2.77 8.42 -33.97
N GLU A 201 2.34 7.97 -32.80
CA GLU A 201 3.24 7.61 -31.70
C GLU A 201 4.16 6.45 -32.09
N VAL A 202 3.60 5.38 -32.63
CA VAL A 202 4.37 4.21 -33.09
C VAL A 202 5.33 4.55 -34.25
N LYS A 203 4.99 5.53 -35.09
CA LYS A 203 5.91 5.99 -36.14
C LYS A 203 7.12 6.74 -35.56
N LYS A 204 6.92 7.49 -34.47
CA LYS A 204 7.98 8.23 -33.78
C LYS A 204 8.88 7.32 -32.94
N HIS A 205 8.27 6.32 -32.29
CA HIS A 205 8.92 5.36 -31.40
C HIS A 205 8.57 3.93 -31.80
N PRO A 206 9.24 3.35 -32.78
CA PRO A 206 8.96 2.00 -33.28
C PRO A 206 9.51 0.94 -32.32
N GLU A 207 8.84 0.71 -31.22
CA GLU A 207 9.20 -0.38 -30.32
C GLU A 207 8.83 -1.74 -30.90
N PRO A 208 9.69 -2.76 -30.80
CA PRO A 208 9.37 -4.11 -31.23
C PRO A 208 8.36 -4.74 -30.25
N ILE A 209 7.26 -5.25 -30.78
CA ILE A 209 6.27 -6.00 -30.00
C ILE A 209 6.43 -7.46 -30.37
N VAL A 210 6.78 -8.27 -29.38
CA VAL A 210 7.16 -9.67 -29.53
C VAL A 210 6.26 -10.55 -28.66
N GLY A 211 5.87 -11.71 -29.14
CA GLY A 211 5.23 -12.77 -28.35
C GLY A 211 3.74 -12.57 -28.04
N ARG A 212 3.04 -11.66 -28.77
CA ARG A 212 1.59 -11.39 -28.61
C ARG A 212 0.79 -11.50 -29.91
N GLU A 213 1.35 -12.16 -30.92
CA GLU A 213 0.77 -12.28 -32.26
C GLU A 213 -0.60 -12.94 -32.23
N SER A 214 -0.81 -13.93 -31.36
CA SER A 214 -2.09 -14.65 -31.25
C SER A 214 -3.21 -13.77 -30.69
N GLU A 215 -2.92 -12.94 -29.70
CA GLU A 215 -3.87 -12.00 -29.09
C GLU A 215 -4.19 -10.85 -30.04
N ILE A 216 -3.18 -10.34 -30.75
CA ILE A 216 -3.34 -9.33 -31.80
C ILE A 216 -4.24 -9.85 -32.90
N ASP A 217 -3.99 -11.07 -33.44
CA ASP A 217 -4.80 -11.68 -34.45
C ASP A 217 -6.26 -11.95 -34.02
N LYS A 218 -6.45 -12.41 -32.77
CA LYS A 218 -7.79 -12.54 -32.17
C LYS A 218 -8.51 -11.18 -32.12
N THR A 219 -7.81 -10.13 -31.74
CA THR A 219 -8.37 -8.78 -31.68
C THR A 219 -8.77 -8.29 -33.07
N PHE A 220 -7.93 -8.44 -34.09
CA PHE A 220 -8.27 -8.11 -35.46
C PHE A 220 -9.51 -8.86 -35.99
N ARG A 221 -9.60 -10.17 -35.71
CA ARG A 221 -10.78 -10.96 -36.10
C ARG A 221 -12.08 -10.44 -35.48
N ILE A 222 -12.03 -9.95 -34.22
CA ILE A 222 -13.20 -9.38 -33.57
C ILE A 222 -13.53 -8.01 -34.16
N LEU A 223 -12.54 -7.14 -34.36
CA LEU A 223 -12.72 -5.81 -34.94
C LEU A 223 -13.30 -5.86 -36.36
N CYS A 224 -12.99 -6.88 -37.13
CA CYS A 224 -13.53 -7.09 -38.49
C CYS A 224 -15.00 -7.57 -38.55
N ARG A 225 -15.63 -7.81 -37.39
CA ARG A 225 -17.03 -8.31 -37.39
C ARG A 225 -18.01 -7.23 -37.84
N TYR A 226 -19.07 -7.65 -38.52
CA TYR A 226 -20.12 -6.75 -39.00
C TYR A 226 -20.86 -6.08 -37.84
N LYS A 227 -21.21 -6.86 -36.82
CA LYS A 227 -21.86 -6.36 -35.58
C LYS A 227 -21.03 -6.78 -34.38
N LYS A 228 -21.02 -5.97 -33.35
CA LYS A 228 -20.30 -6.20 -32.07
C LYS A 228 -18.78 -6.37 -32.30
N GLY A 229 -18.20 -5.44 -33.07
CA GLY A 229 -16.78 -5.39 -33.35
C GLY A 229 -15.96 -4.68 -32.25
N ASN A 230 -16.39 -4.75 -31.00
CA ASN A 230 -15.68 -4.14 -29.86
C ASN A 230 -15.03 -5.22 -29.01
N VAL A 231 -13.90 -4.90 -28.41
CA VAL A 231 -13.03 -5.83 -27.67
C VAL A 231 -12.80 -5.32 -26.25
N ILE A 232 -12.74 -6.23 -25.30
CA ILE A 232 -12.14 -5.98 -23.98
C ILE A 232 -10.92 -6.89 -23.85
N HIS A 233 -9.74 -6.29 -23.64
CA HIS A 233 -8.53 -6.96 -23.19
C HIS A 233 -8.62 -7.15 -21.69
N LEU A 234 -8.79 -8.40 -21.27
CA LEU A 234 -8.97 -8.79 -19.88
C LEU A 234 -7.73 -9.51 -19.37
N GLY A 235 -7.09 -8.99 -18.34
CA GLY A 235 -5.87 -9.58 -17.77
C GLY A 235 -5.38 -8.79 -16.58
N GLU A 236 -4.52 -9.38 -15.78
CA GLU A 236 -3.93 -8.73 -14.60
C GLU A 236 -3.09 -7.49 -14.96
N ALA A 237 -2.81 -6.64 -13.95
CA ALA A 237 -1.93 -5.49 -14.16
C ALA A 237 -0.52 -5.97 -14.57
N GLY A 238 0.14 -5.26 -15.49
CA GLY A 238 1.51 -5.58 -15.89
C GLY A 238 1.68 -6.73 -16.90
N VAL A 239 0.59 -7.40 -17.36
CA VAL A 239 0.71 -8.50 -18.36
C VAL A 239 0.90 -8.02 -19.80
N GLY A 240 0.89 -6.70 -20.04
CA GLY A 240 1.15 -6.11 -21.35
C GLY A 240 -0.12 -5.85 -22.20
N LYS A 241 -1.26 -5.48 -21.60
CA LYS A 241 -2.50 -5.12 -22.31
C LYS A 241 -2.29 -3.94 -23.27
N THR A 242 -1.62 -2.89 -22.81
CA THR A 242 -1.30 -1.69 -23.60
C THR A 242 -0.34 -2.00 -24.75
N ALA A 243 0.64 -2.88 -24.52
CA ALA A 243 1.56 -3.34 -25.57
C ALA A 243 0.85 -4.03 -26.74
N ILE A 244 -0.22 -4.80 -26.48
CA ILE A 244 -1.04 -5.40 -27.54
C ILE A 244 -1.69 -4.31 -28.40
N THR A 245 -2.18 -3.25 -27.79
CA THR A 245 -2.80 -2.12 -28.51
C THR A 245 -1.78 -1.36 -29.36
N LEU A 246 -0.56 -1.16 -28.83
CA LEU A 246 0.56 -0.62 -29.63
C LEU A 246 0.94 -1.56 -30.79
N GLY A 247 0.87 -2.90 -30.57
CA GLY A 247 1.05 -3.90 -31.61
C GLY A 247 0.02 -3.82 -32.74
N LEU A 248 -1.24 -3.57 -32.37
CA LEU A 248 -2.29 -3.31 -33.35
C LEU A 248 -1.98 -2.03 -34.17
N ALA A 249 -1.55 -0.94 -33.49
CA ALA A 249 -1.16 0.29 -34.17
C ALA A 249 -0.01 0.06 -35.16
N LYS A 250 1.02 -0.68 -34.73
CA LYS A 250 2.17 -1.03 -35.57
C LYS A 250 1.75 -1.84 -36.79
N ALA A 251 0.94 -2.86 -36.59
CA ALA A 251 0.44 -3.69 -37.69
C ALA A 251 -0.39 -2.88 -38.71
N ILE A 252 -1.16 -1.88 -38.24
CA ILE A 252 -1.91 -0.97 -39.13
C ILE A 252 -0.93 -0.09 -39.94
N VAL A 253 0.09 0.47 -39.27
CA VAL A 253 1.12 1.29 -39.96
C VAL A 253 1.90 0.49 -41.01
N GLU A 254 2.25 -0.75 -40.71
CA GLU A 254 2.97 -1.66 -41.60
C GLU A 254 2.07 -2.27 -42.71
N GLY A 255 0.75 -2.11 -42.63
CA GLY A 255 -0.20 -2.70 -43.55
C GLY A 255 -0.47 -4.20 -43.35
N ASN A 256 0.05 -4.77 -42.25
CA ASN A 256 -0.12 -6.18 -41.89
C ASN A 256 -1.46 -6.44 -41.18
N VAL A 257 -2.54 -5.96 -41.80
CA VAL A 257 -3.89 -6.04 -41.24
C VAL A 257 -4.89 -6.49 -42.30
N PRO A 258 -6.04 -7.08 -41.92
CA PRO A 258 -7.12 -7.36 -42.81
C PRO A 258 -7.55 -6.11 -43.60
N ASP A 259 -7.90 -6.26 -44.88
CA ASP A 259 -8.26 -5.15 -45.79
C ASP A 259 -9.30 -4.19 -45.21
N LYS A 260 -10.21 -4.70 -44.39
CA LYS A 260 -11.25 -3.91 -43.72
C LYS A 260 -10.71 -2.91 -42.69
N LEU A 261 -9.50 -3.10 -42.21
CA LEU A 261 -8.91 -2.28 -41.14
C LEU A 261 -7.75 -1.38 -41.61
N LYS A 262 -7.37 -1.45 -42.88
CA LYS A 262 -6.24 -0.68 -43.45
C LYS A 262 -6.40 0.83 -43.31
N ASP A 263 -7.64 1.33 -43.40
CA ASP A 263 -7.95 2.75 -43.37
C ASP A 263 -8.39 3.22 -41.97
N TYR A 264 -8.25 2.37 -40.96
CA TYR A 264 -8.64 2.73 -39.59
C TYR A 264 -7.54 3.53 -38.90
N LYS A 265 -7.96 4.56 -38.12
CA LYS A 265 -7.12 5.29 -37.20
C LYS A 265 -7.34 4.76 -35.79
N LEU A 266 -6.29 4.74 -35.01
CA LEU A 266 -6.32 4.25 -33.61
C LEU A 266 -5.98 5.37 -32.66
N TYR A 267 -6.94 5.74 -31.83
CA TYR A 267 -6.79 6.77 -30.80
C TYR A 267 -6.83 6.16 -29.41
N SER A 268 -6.00 6.65 -28.51
CA SER A 268 -6.08 6.35 -27.07
C SER A 268 -6.76 7.50 -26.34
N LEU A 269 -7.78 7.20 -25.53
CA LEU A 269 -8.47 8.18 -24.69
C LEU A 269 -7.69 8.38 -23.41
N ASP A 270 -7.32 9.62 -23.10
CA ASP A 270 -6.79 10.01 -21.81
C ASP A 270 -7.93 10.28 -20.83
N VAL A 271 -8.20 9.31 -19.95
CA VAL A 271 -9.25 9.41 -18.93
C VAL A 271 -8.91 10.47 -17.88
N GLY A 272 -7.61 10.68 -17.60
CA GLY A 272 -7.14 11.72 -16.67
C GLY A 272 -7.43 13.12 -17.20
N ALA A 273 -7.08 13.39 -18.48
CA ALA A 273 -7.40 14.65 -19.15
C ALA A 273 -8.92 14.88 -19.28
N LEU A 274 -9.68 13.80 -19.48
CA LEU A 274 -11.13 13.86 -19.55
C LEU A 274 -11.74 14.35 -18.23
N MET A 275 -11.23 13.85 -17.10
CA MET A 275 -11.73 14.18 -15.76
C MET A 275 -11.11 15.45 -15.17
N ALA A 276 -9.96 15.91 -15.66
CA ALA A 276 -9.27 17.09 -15.15
C ALA A 276 -10.15 18.34 -15.25
N ASN A 277 -10.24 19.13 -14.16
CA ASN A 277 -11.01 20.38 -14.10
C ASN A 277 -12.50 20.26 -14.44
N THR A 278 -13.12 19.08 -14.27
CA THR A 278 -14.58 18.93 -14.38
C THR A 278 -15.21 19.13 -13.01
N LYS A 279 -15.79 20.31 -12.77
CA LYS A 279 -16.52 20.61 -11.52
C LYS A 279 -17.98 20.21 -11.60
N TYR A 280 -18.56 20.12 -12.79
CA TYR A 280 -19.96 19.82 -13.02
C TYR A 280 -20.11 18.63 -13.96
N ARG A 281 -21.11 17.81 -13.69
CA ARG A 281 -21.51 16.64 -14.47
C ARG A 281 -21.70 16.96 -15.96
N GLY A 282 -22.31 18.08 -16.28
CA GLY A 282 -22.54 18.52 -17.66
C GLY A 282 -21.24 18.79 -18.46
N ASP A 283 -20.17 19.17 -17.79
CA ASP A 283 -18.87 19.41 -18.45
C ASP A 283 -18.27 18.12 -18.99
N LEU A 284 -18.35 17.04 -18.21
CA LEU A 284 -17.86 15.73 -18.56
C LEU A 284 -18.67 15.11 -19.71
N GLU A 285 -20.00 15.18 -19.60
CA GLU A 285 -20.93 14.74 -20.65
C GLU A 285 -20.70 15.51 -21.95
N GLY A 286 -20.49 16.82 -21.85
CA GLY A 286 -20.14 17.68 -22.99
C GLY A 286 -18.81 17.31 -23.65
N ARG A 287 -17.77 16.97 -22.86
CA ARG A 287 -16.46 16.52 -23.39
C ARG A 287 -16.57 15.18 -24.11
N ILE A 288 -17.23 14.19 -23.51
CA ILE A 288 -17.42 12.87 -24.14
C ILE A 288 -18.20 13.02 -25.44
N THR A 289 -19.28 13.80 -25.43
CA THR A 289 -20.10 14.04 -26.63
C THR A 289 -19.29 14.74 -27.73
N PHE A 290 -18.44 15.70 -27.36
CA PHE A 290 -17.52 16.36 -28.29
C PHE A 290 -16.54 15.36 -28.92
N ILE A 291 -15.85 14.57 -28.08
CA ILE A 291 -14.86 13.56 -28.52
C ILE A 291 -15.51 12.56 -29.48
N LEU A 292 -16.65 12.00 -29.10
CA LEU A 292 -17.36 11.01 -29.94
C LEU A 292 -17.78 11.60 -31.29
N LYS A 293 -18.30 12.85 -31.31
CA LYS A 293 -18.65 13.54 -32.56
C LYS A 293 -17.44 13.82 -33.43
N GLU A 294 -16.32 14.24 -32.87
CA GLU A 294 -15.09 14.49 -33.64
C GLU A 294 -14.51 13.19 -34.21
N LEU A 295 -14.54 12.10 -33.43
CA LEU A 295 -14.10 10.78 -33.91
C LEU A 295 -15.01 10.25 -35.02
N GLU A 296 -16.34 10.44 -34.92
CA GLU A 296 -17.28 10.08 -35.97
C GLU A 296 -17.02 10.84 -37.29
N LYS A 297 -16.70 12.12 -37.22
CA LYS A 297 -16.32 12.92 -38.40
C LYS A 297 -15.06 12.42 -39.08
N LYS A 298 -14.12 11.86 -38.31
CA LYS A 298 -12.88 11.27 -38.86
C LYS A 298 -13.10 9.96 -39.61
N GLY A 299 -14.25 9.31 -39.44
CA GLY A 299 -14.64 8.08 -40.14
C GLY A 299 -14.16 6.83 -39.41
N ASN A 300 -13.51 5.92 -40.10
CA ASN A 300 -13.05 4.62 -39.57
C ASN A 300 -12.07 4.78 -38.41
N VAL A 301 -12.57 4.70 -37.16
CA VAL A 301 -11.80 4.93 -35.96
C VAL A 301 -11.92 3.76 -34.99
N ILE A 302 -10.80 3.42 -34.38
CA ILE A 302 -10.71 2.55 -33.19
C ILE A 302 -10.34 3.45 -32.02
N LEU A 303 -11.15 3.43 -30.96
CA LEU A 303 -10.87 4.12 -29.72
C LEU A 303 -10.43 3.12 -28.65
N TYR A 304 -9.20 3.27 -28.18
CA TYR A 304 -8.65 2.53 -27.06
C TYR A 304 -8.91 3.28 -25.76
N ILE A 305 -9.36 2.56 -24.74
CA ILE A 305 -9.62 3.09 -23.40
C ILE A 305 -8.94 2.17 -22.42
N ASP A 306 -7.84 2.67 -21.84
CA ASP A 306 -7.20 1.98 -20.73
C ASP A 306 -8.05 2.12 -19.47
N GLU A 307 -8.02 1.11 -18.62
CA GLU A 307 -8.84 1.04 -17.40
C GLU A 307 -10.31 1.43 -17.64
N ILE A 308 -10.93 0.85 -18.67
CA ILE A 308 -12.33 1.16 -19.08
C ILE A 308 -13.34 1.08 -17.92
N HIS A 309 -13.02 0.36 -16.85
CA HIS A 309 -13.83 0.28 -15.65
C HIS A 309 -13.98 1.63 -14.94
N THR A 310 -13.01 2.55 -15.07
CA THR A 310 -13.06 3.90 -14.46
C THR A 310 -14.21 4.73 -15.03
N ILE A 311 -14.57 4.49 -16.29
CA ILE A 311 -15.70 5.14 -16.96
C ILE A 311 -17.04 4.50 -16.55
N MET A 312 -17.01 3.24 -16.09
CA MET A 312 -18.19 2.42 -15.81
C MET A 312 -18.50 2.29 -14.33
N GLY A 313 -17.51 2.48 -13.46
CA GLY A 313 -17.58 2.19 -12.04
C GLY A 313 -17.38 3.45 -11.20
N GLY A 314 -18.41 3.97 -10.63
CA GLY A 314 -18.37 4.90 -9.53
C GLY A 314 -19.69 4.81 -8.78
N ASP A 315 -19.65 4.69 -7.48
CA ASP A 315 -20.82 4.79 -6.58
C ASP A 315 -21.43 6.20 -6.60
N ALA A 316 -20.81 7.12 -7.35
CA ALA A 316 -21.34 8.45 -7.60
C ALA A 316 -22.30 8.43 -8.81
N GLU A 317 -23.43 9.13 -8.69
CA GLU A 317 -24.46 9.29 -9.72
C GLU A 317 -23.93 9.73 -11.10
N GLY A 318 -22.69 10.26 -11.17
CA GLY A 318 -22.00 10.67 -12.39
C GLY A 318 -21.53 9.53 -13.30
N ALA A 319 -21.11 8.40 -12.75
CA ALA A 319 -20.56 7.26 -13.53
C ALA A 319 -21.64 6.54 -14.36
N LEU A 320 -22.87 6.45 -13.86
CA LEU A 320 -24.01 5.85 -14.58
C LEU A 320 -24.31 6.52 -15.92
N ASN A 321 -24.06 7.83 -16.04
CA ASN A 321 -24.35 8.57 -17.27
C ASN A 321 -23.25 8.46 -18.33
N MET A 322 -21.97 8.36 -17.91
CA MET A 322 -20.88 8.11 -18.86
C MET A 322 -21.07 6.79 -19.59
N ALA A 323 -21.40 5.74 -18.85
CA ALA A 323 -21.75 4.46 -19.42
C ALA A 323 -22.88 4.54 -20.44
N GLN A 324 -23.90 5.37 -20.20
CA GLN A 324 -25.02 5.57 -21.12
C GLN A 324 -24.58 6.27 -22.42
N LEU A 325 -23.74 7.30 -22.35
CA LEU A 325 -23.22 8.00 -23.55
C LEU A 325 -22.41 7.05 -24.44
N PHE A 326 -21.53 6.24 -23.84
CA PHE A 326 -20.82 5.22 -24.59
C PHE A 326 -21.73 4.13 -25.14
N LYS A 327 -22.82 3.74 -24.45
CA LYS A 327 -23.79 2.75 -24.94
C LYS A 327 -24.46 3.19 -26.22
N THR A 328 -24.79 4.46 -26.39
CA THR A 328 -25.40 5.00 -27.60
C THR A 328 -24.43 4.91 -28.78
N SER A 329 -23.18 5.30 -28.58
CA SER A 329 -22.13 5.24 -29.62
C SER A 329 -21.73 3.81 -30.00
N LEU A 330 -21.77 2.86 -29.05
CA LEU A 330 -21.52 1.43 -29.32
C LEU A 330 -22.56 0.78 -30.25
N VAL A 331 -23.72 1.41 -30.46
CA VAL A 331 -24.82 0.84 -31.29
C VAL A 331 -24.90 1.46 -32.66
N GLY A 332 -24.62 2.74 -32.80
CA GLY A 332 -24.94 3.52 -33.99
C GLY A 332 -23.74 4.08 -34.74
N SER A 333 -22.55 4.11 -34.19
CA SER A 333 -21.38 4.75 -34.77
C SER A 333 -20.45 3.79 -35.54
N ASN A 334 -19.66 4.36 -36.47
CA ASN A 334 -18.58 3.64 -37.15
C ASN A 334 -17.32 3.48 -36.27
N ILE A 335 -17.38 3.92 -34.99
CA ILE A 335 -16.29 3.79 -34.03
C ILE A 335 -16.24 2.36 -33.50
N ARG A 336 -15.04 1.76 -33.48
CA ARG A 336 -14.75 0.51 -32.79
C ARG A 336 -14.08 0.81 -31.47
N PHE A 337 -14.38 0.04 -30.43
CA PHE A 337 -13.85 0.24 -29.10
C PHE A 337 -12.96 -0.92 -28.69
N ILE A 338 -11.81 -0.59 -28.09
CA ILE A 338 -10.96 -1.53 -27.37
C ILE A 338 -10.86 -1.02 -25.95
N GLY A 339 -11.33 -1.79 -24.98
CA GLY A 339 -11.14 -1.49 -23.55
C GLY A 339 -10.11 -2.42 -22.92
N ALA A 340 -9.34 -1.95 -21.97
CA ALA A 340 -8.48 -2.78 -21.13
C ALA A 340 -8.92 -2.69 -19.68
N THR A 341 -8.90 -3.81 -18.95
CA THR A 341 -9.24 -3.87 -17.52
C THR A 341 -8.71 -5.15 -16.87
N THR A 342 -8.76 -5.24 -15.55
CA THR A 342 -8.44 -6.45 -14.79
C THR A 342 -9.65 -7.38 -14.64
N PHE A 343 -9.41 -8.64 -14.22
CA PHE A 343 -10.51 -9.59 -13.97
C PHE A 343 -11.43 -9.13 -12.82
N GLU A 344 -10.84 -8.56 -11.78
CA GLU A 344 -11.57 -8.10 -10.62
C GLU A 344 -12.50 -6.93 -10.96
N GLU A 345 -11.96 -5.93 -11.63
CA GLU A 345 -12.70 -4.72 -12.02
C GLU A 345 -13.76 -5.01 -13.08
N TYR A 346 -13.47 -5.91 -14.01
CA TYR A 346 -14.46 -6.38 -14.97
C TYR A 346 -15.70 -6.97 -14.28
N ARG A 347 -15.49 -7.85 -13.28
CA ARG A 347 -16.59 -8.46 -12.51
C ARG A 347 -17.35 -7.43 -11.66
N LYS A 348 -16.62 -6.50 -11.04
CA LYS A 348 -17.24 -5.48 -10.18
C LYS A 348 -18.11 -4.49 -10.94
N THR A 349 -17.72 -4.13 -12.17
CA THR A 349 -18.32 -3.03 -12.93
C THR A 349 -19.02 -3.51 -14.20
N ILE A 350 -18.28 -4.01 -15.19
CA ILE A 350 -18.75 -4.26 -16.55
C ILE A 350 -19.71 -5.46 -16.60
N GLU A 351 -19.40 -6.55 -15.91
CA GLU A 351 -20.20 -7.78 -15.92
C GLU A 351 -21.59 -7.58 -15.32
N LYS A 352 -21.72 -6.68 -14.35
CA LYS A 352 -23.02 -6.31 -13.75
C LYS A 352 -23.94 -5.59 -14.75
N ASP A 353 -23.36 -4.86 -15.70
CA ASP A 353 -24.13 -4.20 -16.75
C ASP A 353 -24.24 -5.11 -17.99
N ASN A 354 -25.20 -5.99 -17.98
CA ASN A 354 -25.47 -6.92 -19.07
C ASN A 354 -25.65 -6.25 -20.45
N ALA A 355 -26.14 -5.01 -20.49
CA ALA A 355 -26.37 -4.28 -21.73
C ALA A 355 -25.04 -3.81 -22.36
N PHE A 356 -24.08 -3.42 -21.54
CA PHE A 356 -22.74 -3.04 -21.96
C PHE A 356 -21.89 -4.28 -22.29
N ALA A 357 -21.81 -5.25 -21.39
CA ALA A 357 -21.03 -6.47 -21.55
C ALA A 357 -21.34 -7.23 -22.88
N ARG A 358 -22.61 -7.29 -23.27
CA ARG A 358 -23.03 -7.95 -24.53
C ARG A 358 -22.52 -7.27 -25.80
N ARG A 359 -22.03 -6.05 -25.74
CA ARG A 359 -21.50 -5.30 -26.90
C ARG A 359 -20.03 -5.51 -27.13
N PHE A 360 -19.34 -6.08 -26.16
CA PHE A 360 -17.92 -6.40 -26.23
C PHE A 360 -17.67 -7.91 -26.35
N LYS A 361 -16.54 -8.25 -26.94
CA LYS A 361 -15.99 -9.60 -26.91
C LYS A 361 -14.70 -9.59 -26.09
N VAL A 362 -14.63 -10.46 -25.11
CA VAL A 362 -13.47 -10.55 -24.21
C VAL A 362 -12.34 -11.32 -24.91
N VAL A 363 -11.12 -10.79 -24.80
CA VAL A 363 -9.85 -11.44 -25.14
C VAL A 363 -9.04 -11.51 -23.84
N ASN A 364 -8.85 -12.71 -23.32
CA ASN A 364 -8.05 -12.92 -22.11
C ASN A 364 -6.57 -12.81 -22.46
N ILE A 365 -5.88 -11.93 -21.72
CA ILE A 365 -4.44 -11.72 -21.79
C ILE A 365 -3.84 -12.38 -20.56
N VAL A 366 -3.15 -13.47 -20.78
CA VAL A 366 -2.51 -14.24 -19.72
C VAL A 366 -1.06 -13.83 -19.54
N GLU A 367 -0.51 -14.08 -18.34
CA GLU A 367 0.91 -13.89 -18.06
C GLU A 367 1.75 -14.69 -19.06
N PRO A 368 2.78 -14.11 -19.70
CA PRO A 368 3.66 -14.84 -20.62
C PRO A 368 4.50 -15.87 -19.87
N THR A 369 4.89 -16.94 -20.57
CA THR A 369 5.86 -17.89 -20.03
C THR A 369 7.24 -17.22 -19.87
N GLN A 370 8.13 -17.81 -19.07
CA GLN A 370 9.48 -17.24 -18.88
C GLN A 370 10.23 -17.13 -20.21
N GLU A 371 10.07 -18.11 -21.11
CA GLU A 371 10.68 -18.09 -22.45
C GLU A 371 10.15 -16.93 -23.29
N GLN A 372 8.84 -16.77 -23.34
CA GLN A 372 8.21 -15.63 -24.04
C GLN A 372 8.64 -14.28 -23.43
N CYS A 373 8.73 -14.21 -22.10
CA CYS A 373 9.20 -13.01 -21.41
C CYS A 373 10.66 -12.67 -21.79
N LYS A 374 11.56 -13.66 -21.88
CA LYS A 374 12.95 -13.46 -22.33
C LYS A 374 12.99 -12.88 -23.76
N GLU A 375 12.13 -13.35 -24.66
CA GLU A 375 12.04 -12.82 -26.03
C GLU A 375 11.49 -11.37 -26.03
N ILE A 376 10.45 -11.10 -25.26
CA ILE A 376 9.90 -9.74 -25.10
C ILE A 376 10.99 -8.78 -24.64
N ILE A 377 11.72 -9.15 -23.58
CA ILE A 377 12.77 -8.31 -23.01
C ILE A 377 13.90 -8.09 -24.02
N LYS A 378 14.37 -9.13 -24.71
CA LYS A 378 15.39 -8.99 -25.76
C LYS A 378 14.98 -7.96 -26.82
N GLY A 379 13.69 -7.86 -27.12
CA GLY A 379 13.16 -6.88 -28.06
C GLY A 379 13.26 -5.44 -27.56
N ILE A 380 13.03 -5.20 -26.28
CA ILE A 380 12.98 -3.85 -25.71
C ILE A 380 14.34 -3.39 -25.14
N ILE A 381 15.29 -4.30 -24.92
CA ILE A 381 16.62 -4.01 -24.34
C ILE A 381 17.35 -2.86 -25.05
N PRO A 382 17.38 -2.73 -26.38
CA PRO A 382 18.11 -1.65 -27.04
C PRO A 382 17.67 -0.26 -26.57
N ALA A 383 16.39 -0.06 -26.27
CA ALA A 383 15.88 1.21 -25.77
C ALA A 383 16.41 1.52 -24.34
N TYR A 384 16.52 0.50 -23.48
CA TYR A 384 17.07 0.64 -22.13
C TYR A 384 18.60 0.82 -22.15
N GLU A 385 19.30 0.16 -23.09
CA GLU A 385 20.74 0.35 -23.29
C GLU A 385 21.07 1.78 -23.69
N ASP A 386 20.30 2.35 -24.63
CA ASP A 386 20.45 3.73 -25.06
C ASP A 386 20.12 4.72 -23.93
N TYR A 387 19.04 4.49 -23.19
CA TYR A 387 18.61 5.36 -22.12
C TYR A 387 19.59 5.41 -20.95
N HIS A 388 20.04 4.24 -20.48
CA HIS A 388 20.97 4.15 -19.34
C HIS A 388 22.46 4.22 -19.74
N SER A 389 22.76 4.19 -21.03
CA SER A 389 24.14 4.12 -21.56
C SER A 389 24.92 2.92 -21.00
N VAL A 390 24.28 1.75 -20.94
CA VAL A 390 24.82 0.48 -20.45
C VAL A 390 24.62 -0.63 -21.49
N VAL A 391 25.22 -1.80 -21.30
CA VAL A 391 25.02 -2.98 -22.13
C VAL A 391 24.56 -4.15 -21.27
N TYR A 392 23.48 -4.84 -21.64
CA TYR A 392 22.97 -5.98 -20.89
C TYR A 392 23.51 -7.30 -21.42
N ASP A 393 24.04 -8.13 -20.51
CA ASP A 393 24.42 -9.50 -20.81
C ASP A 393 23.17 -10.38 -20.97
N GLU A 394 23.27 -11.37 -21.84
CA GLU A 394 22.20 -12.37 -22.00
C GLU A 394 21.94 -13.14 -20.68
N GLU A 395 22.98 -13.39 -19.89
CA GLU A 395 22.84 -14.00 -18.56
C GLU A 395 22.09 -13.07 -17.58
N ALA A 396 22.26 -11.76 -17.69
CA ALA A 396 21.54 -10.78 -16.89
C ALA A 396 20.05 -10.80 -17.22
N ILE A 397 19.69 -10.82 -18.52
CA ILE A 397 18.30 -10.91 -18.99
C ILE A 397 17.64 -12.19 -18.48
N ASN A 398 18.29 -13.33 -18.66
CA ASN A 398 17.80 -14.61 -18.17
C ASN A 398 17.59 -14.60 -16.65
N SER A 399 18.55 -14.04 -15.90
CA SER A 399 18.49 -13.93 -14.45
C SER A 399 17.38 -12.98 -14.00
N ALA A 400 17.15 -11.86 -14.70
CA ALA A 400 16.07 -10.94 -14.39
C ALA A 400 14.70 -11.61 -14.47
N VAL A 401 14.45 -12.41 -15.50
CA VAL A 401 13.20 -13.17 -15.65
C VAL A 401 13.06 -14.26 -14.59
N GLU A 402 14.11 -15.04 -14.35
CA GLU A 402 14.08 -16.15 -13.40
C GLU A 402 13.96 -15.67 -11.95
N LEU A 403 14.72 -14.65 -11.57
CA LEU A 403 14.72 -14.14 -10.20
C LEU A 403 13.46 -13.32 -9.91
N SER A 404 12.99 -12.48 -10.84
CA SER A 404 11.71 -11.78 -10.65
C SER A 404 10.53 -12.74 -10.55
N SER A 405 10.52 -13.82 -11.34
CA SER A 405 9.48 -14.87 -11.25
C SER A 405 9.53 -15.63 -9.92
N LYS A 406 10.73 -15.83 -9.34
CA LYS A 406 10.94 -16.57 -8.09
C LYS A 406 10.66 -15.72 -6.85
N TYR A 407 11.04 -14.44 -6.87
CA TYR A 407 11.07 -13.60 -5.66
C TYR A 407 10.00 -12.50 -5.64
N ILE A 408 9.46 -12.09 -6.79
CA ILE A 408 8.40 -11.08 -6.88
C ILE A 408 7.08 -11.78 -7.21
N SER A 409 6.24 -11.96 -6.20
CA SER A 409 4.95 -12.68 -6.32
C SER A 409 3.73 -11.76 -6.46
N ASP A 410 3.86 -10.47 -6.19
CA ASP A 410 2.78 -9.48 -6.22
C ASP A 410 2.57 -8.83 -7.58
N LYS A 411 3.53 -9.02 -8.52
CA LYS A 411 3.47 -8.53 -9.90
C LYS A 411 3.57 -9.68 -10.90
N PHE A 412 3.16 -9.41 -12.14
CA PHE A 412 3.17 -10.39 -13.23
C PHE A 412 4.27 -10.11 -14.25
N LEU A 413 4.70 -11.14 -14.98
CA LEU A 413 5.56 -10.99 -16.14
C LEU A 413 4.74 -10.35 -17.29
N PRO A 414 5.37 -9.52 -18.14
CA PRO A 414 6.80 -9.17 -18.17
C PRO A 414 7.18 -7.99 -17.26
N ASP A 415 6.21 -7.27 -16.71
CA ASP A 415 6.38 -5.99 -16.00
C ASP A 415 7.45 -6.08 -14.89
N LYS A 416 7.32 -7.06 -13.98
CA LYS A 416 8.29 -7.26 -12.89
C LYS A 416 9.72 -7.54 -13.34
N ALA A 417 9.90 -8.12 -14.52
CA ALA A 417 11.22 -8.38 -15.06
C ALA A 417 11.77 -7.15 -15.79
N ILE A 418 10.90 -6.36 -16.42
CA ILE A 418 11.24 -5.07 -17.03
C ILE A 418 11.66 -4.07 -15.97
N ASP A 419 10.88 -3.93 -14.88
CA ASP A 419 11.23 -3.08 -13.73
C ASP A 419 12.64 -3.41 -13.20
N LEU A 420 12.94 -4.70 -13.05
CA LEU A 420 14.24 -5.15 -12.54
C LEU A 420 15.40 -4.82 -13.49
N ILE A 421 15.17 -4.87 -14.80
CA ILE A 421 16.15 -4.49 -15.83
C ILE A 421 16.39 -2.99 -15.81
N ASP A 422 15.32 -2.21 -15.77
CA ASP A 422 15.38 -0.74 -15.72
C ASP A 422 16.17 -0.27 -14.49
N GLU A 423 15.85 -0.83 -13.34
CA GLU A 423 16.52 -0.52 -12.08
C GLU A 423 17.99 -0.94 -12.07
N ALA A 424 18.32 -2.08 -12.68
CA ALA A 424 19.72 -2.52 -12.82
C ALA A 424 20.54 -1.58 -13.72
N GLY A 425 19.93 -1.05 -14.79
CA GLY A 425 20.50 -0.02 -15.63
C GLY A 425 20.74 1.27 -14.85
N ALA A 426 19.73 1.74 -14.11
CA ALA A 426 19.85 2.91 -13.26
C ALA A 426 20.90 2.77 -12.16
N TYR A 427 21.01 1.58 -11.54
CA TYR A 427 22.02 1.26 -10.52
C TYR A 427 23.45 1.45 -11.03
N LEU A 428 23.74 1.05 -12.28
CA LEU A 428 25.07 1.24 -12.88
C LEU A 428 25.31 2.65 -13.39
N SER A 429 24.30 3.29 -13.99
CA SER A 429 24.39 4.68 -14.47
C SER A 429 24.74 5.64 -13.35
N LYS A 430 24.20 5.46 -12.14
CA LYS A 430 24.53 6.25 -10.94
C LYS A 430 26.02 6.22 -10.58
N LYS A 431 26.75 5.18 -10.99
CA LYS A 431 28.20 5.03 -10.72
C LYS A 431 29.08 5.71 -11.79
N ASN A 432 28.49 6.52 -12.71
CA ASN A 432 29.17 7.20 -13.82
C ASN A 432 30.00 6.28 -14.73
N ASN A 433 29.64 5.03 -14.87
CA ASN A 433 30.30 4.05 -15.74
C ASN A 433 29.58 3.98 -17.09
N VAL A 434 29.83 4.93 -17.99
CA VAL A 434 29.29 4.89 -19.37
C VAL A 434 29.82 3.64 -20.08
N GLY A 435 28.91 2.83 -20.67
CA GLY A 435 29.23 1.57 -21.32
C GLY A 435 29.48 0.40 -20.35
N ALA A 436 29.09 0.55 -19.08
CA ALA A 436 29.18 -0.53 -18.11
C ALA A 436 28.26 -1.70 -18.50
N LYS A 437 28.71 -2.92 -18.20
CA LYS A 437 27.99 -4.13 -18.53
C LYS A 437 27.12 -4.56 -17.33
N VAL A 438 25.81 -4.65 -17.54
CA VAL A 438 24.88 -5.21 -16.58
C VAL A 438 25.02 -6.72 -16.60
N THR A 439 25.61 -7.27 -15.54
CA THR A 439 25.83 -8.71 -15.38
C THR A 439 24.77 -9.32 -14.47
N LYS A 440 24.73 -10.64 -14.40
CA LYS A 440 23.90 -11.38 -13.45
C LYS A 440 24.08 -10.89 -12.00
N ASP A 441 25.33 -10.59 -11.58
CA ASP A 441 25.60 -10.14 -10.21
C ASP A 441 24.91 -8.81 -9.89
N VAL A 442 24.77 -7.91 -10.87
CA VAL A 442 24.04 -6.64 -10.71
C VAL A 442 22.55 -6.89 -10.49
N ILE A 443 21.95 -7.79 -11.28
CA ILE A 443 20.54 -8.18 -11.11
C ILE A 443 20.33 -8.81 -9.72
N GLU A 444 21.24 -9.67 -9.27
CA GLU A 444 21.18 -10.28 -7.94
C GLU A 444 21.26 -9.24 -6.80
N VAL A 445 22.06 -8.17 -6.98
CA VAL A 445 22.13 -7.07 -6.02
C VAL A 445 20.82 -6.31 -5.97
N VAL A 446 20.29 -5.90 -7.12
CA VAL A 446 19.07 -5.09 -7.21
C VAL A 446 17.89 -5.86 -6.63
N ILE A 447 17.70 -7.12 -7.00
CA ILE A 447 16.57 -7.91 -6.45
C ILE A 447 16.72 -8.15 -4.94
N SER A 448 17.96 -8.30 -4.46
CA SER A 448 18.25 -8.43 -3.03
C SER A 448 17.81 -7.18 -2.26
N GLU A 449 18.06 -5.98 -2.81
CA GLU A 449 17.65 -4.71 -2.22
C GLU A 449 16.12 -4.55 -2.27
N ASN A 450 15.47 -4.87 -3.38
CA ASN A 450 14.02 -4.72 -3.56
C ASN A 450 13.20 -5.66 -2.69
N CYS A 451 13.64 -6.91 -2.58
CA CYS A 451 12.90 -7.92 -1.81
C CYS A 451 13.38 -8.02 -0.36
N ASN A 452 14.31 -7.16 0.09
CA ASN A 452 14.95 -7.25 1.42
C ASN A 452 15.52 -8.64 1.73
N ILE A 453 16.09 -9.31 0.72
CA ILE A 453 16.67 -10.64 0.86
C ILE A 453 18.19 -10.48 0.92
N PRO A 454 18.91 -11.16 1.83
CA PRO A 454 20.36 -11.14 1.82
C PRO A 454 20.91 -11.57 0.47
N LYS A 455 21.96 -10.87 0.00
CA LYS A 455 22.64 -11.21 -1.28
C LYS A 455 23.08 -12.66 -1.32
N GLU A 456 23.50 -13.18 -0.17
CA GLU A 456 23.91 -14.56 0.02
C GLU A 456 22.79 -15.58 -0.28
N THR A 457 21.52 -15.17 -0.15
CA THR A 457 20.37 -16.03 -0.45
C THR A 457 20.00 -16.04 -1.93
N VAL A 458 20.36 -14.99 -2.66
CA VAL A 458 20.12 -14.86 -4.10
C VAL A 458 21.22 -15.54 -4.91
N THR A 459 22.47 -15.45 -4.41
CA THR A 459 23.68 -15.99 -5.07
C THR A 459 23.81 -17.49 -4.80
N THR A 460 23.63 -18.34 -5.78
CA THR A 460 23.60 -19.82 -5.69
C THR A 460 24.85 -20.44 -5.04
N LYS A 461 25.98 -19.73 -4.98
CA LYS A 461 27.22 -20.22 -4.37
C LYS A 461 27.31 -20.00 -2.86
N GLU A 462 26.75 -18.88 -2.37
CA GLU A 462 26.83 -18.50 -0.95
C GLU A 462 25.65 -19.08 -0.16
N ASP A 463 24.48 -19.27 -0.78
CA ASP A 463 23.32 -19.97 -0.19
C ASP A 463 23.72 -21.38 0.30
N LYS A 464 24.62 -22.06 -0.41
CA LYS A 464 25.15 -23.36 0.03
C LYS A 464 25.94 -23.27 1.33
N SER A 465 26.76 -22.23 1.52
CA SER A 465 27.57 -22.05 2.73
C SER A 465 26.72 -21.70 3.95
N LEU A 466 25.68 -20.87 3.81
CA LEU A 466 24.75 -20.54 4.89
C LEU A 466 23.96 -21.76 5.36
N ILE A 467 23.46 -22.56 4.41
CA ILE A 467 22.71 -23.78 4.72
C ILE A 467 23.61 -24.85 5.33
N PHE A 468 24.87 -24.96 4.91
CA PHE A 468 25.84 -25.88 5.51
C PHE A 468 26.16 -25.49 6.95
N ASN A 469 26.36 -24.21 7.23
CA ASN A 469 26.71 -23.69 8.55
C ASN A 469 25.52 -23.46 9.47
N LEU A 470 24.28 -23.60 8.96
CA LEU A 470 23.05 -23.34 9.71
C LEU A 470 22.97 -24.14 11.00
N GLU A 471 23.30 -25.41 10.97
CA GLU A 471 23.28 -26.29 12.15
C GLU A 471 24.26 -25.82 13.24
N SER A 472 25.48 -25.46 12.86
CA SER A 472 26.49 -24.95 13.79
C SER A 472 26.11 -23.60 14.39
N ASN A 473 25.55 -22.70 13.57
CA ASN A 473 25.09 -21.39 14.02
C ASN A 473 23.90 -21.49 15.01
N LEU A 474 22.97 -22.38 14.74
CA LEU A 474 21.86 -22.64 15.66
C LEU A 474 22.33 -23.26 16.98
N LYS A 475 23.22 -24.27 16.94
CA LYS A 475 23.79 -24.90 18.14
C LYS A 475 24.63 -23.96 19.01
N ALA A 476 25.25 -22.96 18.40
CA ALA A 476 25.97 -21.91 19.14
C ALA A 476 25.04 -21.01 19.95
N ASN A 477 23.80 -20.83 19.52
CA ASN A 477 22.83 -19.91 20.12
C ASN A 477 21.71 -20.58 20.91
N VAL A 478 21.35 -21.82 20.60
CA VAL A 478 20.31 -22.59 21.27
C VAL A 478 20.96 -23.82 21.88
N PHE A 479 20.76 -24.03 23.18
CA PHE A 479 21.50 -25.06 23.95
C PHE A 479 20.61 -26.27 24.26
N GLY A 480 21.18 -27.46 24.13
CA GLY A 480 20.59 -28.74 24.54
C GLY A 480 19.43 -29.23 23.67
N GLN A 481 19.24 -28.63 22.49
CA GLN A 481 18.21 -29.02 21.53
C GLN A 481 18.83 -29.53 20.22
N ASP A 482 19.96 -30.25 20.32
CA ASP A 482 20.77 -30.64 19.17
C ASP A 482 20.01 -31.50 18.16
N ASP A 483 19.20 -32.44 18.62
CA ASP A 483 18.37 -33.32 17.76
C ASP A 483 17.24 -32.53 17.07
N ALA A 484 16.59 -31.63 17.79
CA ALA A 484 15.54 -30.77 17.25
C ALA A 484 16.12 -29.84 16.16
N ILE A 485 17.27 -29.26 16.40
CA ILE A 485 17.99 -28.41 15.42
C ILE A 485 18.36 -29.24 14.18
N LYS A 486 18.89 -30.44 14.36
CA LYS A 486 19.30 -31.33 13.26
C LYS A 486 18.11 -31.71 12.37
N GLU A 487 16.97 -32.09 12.95
CA GLU A 487 15.75 -32.40 12.19
C GLU A 487 15.17 -31.17 11.48
N CYS A 488 15.17 -30.00 12.12
CA CYS A 488 14.75 -28.74 11.51
C CYS A 488 15.63 -28.40 10.29
N VAL A 489 16.96 -28.42 10.45
CA VAL A 489 17.91 -28.13 9.38
C VAL A 489 17.80 -29.13 8.24
N LYS A 490 17.59 -30.41 8.54
CA LYS A 490 17.39 -31.46 7.54
C LYS A 490 16.15 -31.18 6.67
N ALA A 491 15.03 -30.78 7.26
CA ALA A 491 13.81 -30.44 6.53
C ALA A 491 14.06 -29.28 5.55
N ILE A 492 14.74 -28.22 6.01
CA ILE A 492 15.08 -27.05 5.19
C ILE A 492 16.05 -27.44 4.06
N LYS A 493 17.08 -28.27 4.34
CA LYS A 493 18.04 -28.75 3.33
C LYS A 493 17.34 -29.54 2.22
N LEU A 494 16.38 -30.40 2.54
CA LEU A 494 15.61 -31.16 1.56
C LEU A 494 14.82 -30.25 0.61
N SER A 495 14.16 -29.24 1.16
CA SER A 495 13.38 -28.28 0.36
C SER A 495 14.31 -27.44 -0.55
N ARG A 496 15.40 -26.91 -0.01
CA ARG A 496 16.36 -26.11 -0.79
C ARG A 496 17.13 -26.92 -1.85
N ALA A 497 17.21 -28.23 -1.68
CA ALA A 497 17.76 -29.14 -2.69
C ALA A 497 16.78 -29.44 -3.84
N GLY A 498 15.53 -28.90 -3.78
CA GLY A 498 14.50 -29.18 -4.77
C GLY A 498 13.94 -30.60 -4.74
N LEU A 499 14.11 -31.31 -3.62
CA LEU A 499 13.65 -32.70 -3.43
C LEU A 499 12.26 -32.78 -2.78
N THR A 500 11.59 -31.64 -2.59
CA THR A 500 10.22 -31.50 -2.11
C THR A 500 9.32 -30.90 -3.19
N ASP A 501 8.02 -31.06 -3.03
CA ASP A 501 7.03 -30.49 -3.95
C ASP A 501 7.16 -28.96 -4.00
N SER A 502 7.31 -28.41 -5.21
CA SER A 502 7.48 -26.97 -5.45
C SER A 502 6.24 -26.13 -5.10
N ASN A 503 5.08 -26.77 -4.92
CA ASN A 503 3.82 -26.11 -4.57
C ASN A 503 3.56 -26.10 -3.06
N LYS A 504 4.52 -26.48 -2.24
CA LYS A 504 4.41 -26.48 -0.77
C LYS A 504 5.34 -25.44 -0.15
N PRO A 505 5.05 -25.00 1.10
CA PRO A 505 5.99 -24.19 1.88
C PRO A 505 7.36 -24.86 2.04
N VAL A 506 8.42 -24.07 2.27
CA VAL A 506 9.79 -24.62 2.50
C VAL A 506 9.78 -25.74 3.55
N ALA A 507 9.12 -25.50 4.66
CA ALA A 507 8.87 -26.50 5.71
C ALA A 507 7.69 -26.07 6.58
N SER A 508 6.90 -27.05 7.03
CA SER A 508 5.84 -26.88 8.02
C SER A 508 6.16 -27.74 9.23
N LEU A 509 6.69 -27.10 10.28
CA LEU A 509 7.25 -27.79 11.46
C LEU A 509 6.37 -27.56 12.69
N LEU A 510 6.10 -28.62 13.45
CA LEU A 510 5.42 -28.52 14.74
C LEU A 510 6.42 -28.78 15.87
N PHE A 511 6.73 -27.76 16.68
CA PHE A 511 7.58 -27.86 17.85
C PHE A 511 6.76 -28.16 19.09
N VAL A 512 6.99 -29.33 19.68
CA VAL A 512 6.26 -29.78 20.87
C VAL A 512 7.21 -29.85 22.07
N GLY A 513 6.77 -29.32 23.21
CA GLY A 513 7.60 -29.32 24.42
C GLY A 513 7.07 -28.41 25.51
N GLN A 514 7.66 -28.45 26.69
CA GLN A 514 7.30 -27.60 27.82
C GLN A 514 7.49 -26.13 27.53
N THR A 515 6.83 -25.28 28.30
CA THR A 515 7.03 -23.82 28.22
C THR A 515 8.47 -23.47 28.62
N GLY A 516 9.11 -22.56 27.87
CA GLY A 516 10.45 -22.07 28.21
C GLY A 516 11.62 -22.97 27.81
N VAL A 517 11.42 -24.05 27.02
CA VAL A 517 12.51 -24.92 26.54
C VAL A 517 13.22 -24.41 25.27
N GLY A 518 12.75 -23.28 24.68
CA GLY A 518 13.42 -22.64 23.57
C GLY A 518 12.72 -22.75 22.22
N LYS A 519 11.43 -23.16 22.13
CA LYS A 519 10.66 -23.28 20.87
C LYS A 519 10.71 -21.99 20.05
N THR A 520 10.31 -20.89 20.63
CA THR A 520 10.31 -19.55 19.99
C THR A 520 11.72 -19.05 19.66
N GLU A 521 12.71 -19.40 20.50
CA GLU A 521 14.10 -19.00 20.29
C GLU A 521 14.74 -19.71 19.08
N ILE A 522 14.41 -21.01 18.86
CA ILE A 522 14.86 -21.73 17.65
C ILE A 522 14.34 -21.02 16.40
N ALA A 523 13.06 -20.66 16.36
CA ALA A 523 12.45 -19.98 15.22
C ALA A 523 13.13 -18.61 14.95
N ARG A 524 13.35 -17.83 16.01
CA ARG A 524 14.03 -16.52 15.91
C ARG A 524 15.47 -16.64 15.43
N GLN A 525 16.22 -17.61 15.99
CA GLN A 525 17.62 -17.81 15.59
C GLN A 525 17.73 -18.40 14.18
N LEU A 526 16.72 -19.16 13.75
CA LEU A 526 16.61 -19.66 12.38
C LEU A 526 16.48 -18.50 11.39
N ALA A 527 15.50 -17.59 11.63
CA ALA A 527 15.31 -16.40 10.80
C ALA A 527 16.58 -15.55 10.74
N LYS A 528 17.21 -15.29 11.90
CA LYS A 528 18.48 -14.55 11.99
C LYS A 528 19.63 -15.22 11.23
N SER A 529 19.75 -16.54 11.31
CA SER A 529 20.84 -17.30 10.66
C SER A 529 20.66 -17.40 9.14
N LEU A 530 19.41 -17.36 8.66
CA LEU A 530 19.07 -17.33 7.24
C LEU A 530 18.99 -15.90 6.70
N GLY A 531 19.01 -14.87 7.57
CA GLY A 531 18.89 -13.47 7.19
C GLY A 531 17.51 -13.11 6.62
N ILE A 532 16.46 -13.82 6.99
CA ILE A 532 15.09 -13.58 6.54
C ILE A 532 14.23 -13.04 7.67
N ASP A 533 13.08 -12.46 7.34
CA ASP A 533 12.18 -11.85 8.30
C ASP A 533 11.57 -12.85 9.27
N PHE A 534 11.21 -12.37 10.45
CA PHE A 534 10.58 -13.16 11.51
C PHE A 534 9.22 -12.58 11.87
N ILE A 535 8.16 -13.29 11.51
CA ILE A 535 6.77 -12.92 11.80
C ILE A 535 6.24 -13.85 12.89
N LYS A 536 5.62 -13.28 13.92
CA LYS A 536 5.07 -14.04 15.03
C LYS A 536 3.60 -13.70 15.26
N TYR A 537 2.79 -14.75 15.37
CA TYR A 537 1.40 -14.68 15.83
C TYR A 537 1.23 -15.50 17.10
N ASP A 538 0.58 -14.94 18.10
CA ASP A 538 0.13 -15.66 19.28
C ASP A 538 -1.28 -16.19 19.04
N MET A 539 -1.42 -17.51 18.92
CA MET A 539 -2.69 -18.13 18.59
C MET A 539 -3.73 -18.06 19.71
N SER A 540 -3.32 -17.67 20.92
CA SER A 540 -4.26 -17.37 22.01
C SER A 540 -5.16 -16.18 21.68
N GLU A 541 -4.69 -15.22 20.86
CA GLU A 541 -5.47 -14.08 20.39
C GLU A 541 -6.52 -14.48 19.35
N TYR A 542 -6.38 -15.67 18.74
CA TYR A 542 -7.24 -16.20 17.68
C TYR A 542 -8.06 -17.42 18.15
N ALA A 543 -8.41 -17.44 19.43
CA ALA A 543 -9.24 -18.49 20.04
C ALA A 543 -10.73 -18.36 19.67
N GLU A 544 -11.19 -17.16 19.33
CA GLU A 544 -12.57 -16.87 18.92
C GLU A 544 -12.69 -16.72 17.40
N GLN A 545 -13.85 -17.08 16.84
CA GLN A 545 -14.09 -17.00 15.40
C GLN A 545 -13.99 -15.56 14.85
N THR A 546 -14.43 -14.56 15.61
CA THR A 546 -14.32 -13.14 15.26
C THR A 546 -12.87 -12.70 15.09
N ALA A 547 -11.95 -13.24 15.90
CA ALA A 547 -10.53 -12.96 15.79
C ALA A 547 -9.90 -13.61 14.54
N VAL A 548 -10.40 -14.78 14.13
CA VAL A 548 -9.93 -15.45 12.91
C VAL A 548 -10.23 -14.62 11.67
N ASN A 549 -11.36 -13.90 11.65
CA ASN A 549 -11.70 -13.00 10.55
C ASN A 549 -10.66 -11.86 10.39
N LYS A 550 -10.02 -11.42 11.47
CA LYS A 550 -8.90 -10.46 11.39
C LYS A 550 -7.64 -11.06 10.76
N LEU A 551 -7.47 -12.38 10.92
CA LEU A 551 -6.29 -13.06 10.37
C LEU A 551 -6.40 -13.27 8.85
N ILE A 552 -7.61 -13.61 8.35
CA ILE A 552 -7.86 -14.03 6.97
C ILE A 552 -8.60 -12.94 6.18
N GLY A 553 -9.31 -12.06 6.87
CA GLY A 553 -10.26 -11.09 6.33
C GLY A 553 -11.70 -11.46 6.70
N ALA A 554 -12.55 -10.47 6.93
CA ALA A 554 -13.96 -10.66 7.24
C ALA A 554 -14.78 -10.78 5.95
N ASP A 555 -15.84 -11.60 5.97
CA ASP A 555 -16.78 -11.71 4.86
C ASP A 555 -17.54 -10.39 4.64
N SER A 556 -17.98 -10.17 3.41
CA SER A 556 -18.77 -9.00 3.03
C SER A 556 -19.98 -8.83 3.95
N GLY A 557 -20.09 -7.66 4.58
CA GLY A 557 -21.16 -7.32 5.52
C GLY A 557 -20.81 -7.45 7.01
N PHE A 558 -19.60 -7.90 7.36
CA PHE A 558 -19.11 -7.92 8.73
C PHE A 558 -18.17 -6.75 9.04
N VAL A 559 -18.14 -6.33 10.31
CA VAL A 559 -17.22 -5.29 10.80
C VAL A 559 -15.77 -5.72 10.56
N GLY A 560 -14.97 -4.85 9.90
CA GLY A 560 -13.58 -5.13 9.55
C GLY A 560 -13.38 -5.71 8.13
N TYR A 561 -14.43 -5.74 7.29
CA TYR A 561 -14.30 -6.16 5.88
C TYR A 561 -13.26 -5.32 5.11
N GLU A 562 -13.17 -4.01 5.39
CA GLU A 562 -12.23 -3.11 4.68
C GLU A 562 -10.75 -3.35 5.03
N GLU A 563 -10.43 -3.96 6.17
CA GLU A 563 -9.05 -4.12 6.65
C GLU A 563 -8.28 -5.26 5.97
N GLY A 564 -8.95 -6.17 5.28
CA GLY A 564 -8.31 -7.35 4.67
C GLY A 564 -7.72 -8.34 5.71
N GLY A 565 -7.13 -9.45 5.23
CA GLY A 565 -6.51 -10.45 6.09
C GLY A 565 -5.09 -10.08 6.51
N ARG A 566 -4.85 -9.88 7.80
CA ARG A 566 -3.52 -9.51 8.34
C ARG A 566 -2.43 -10.50 7.96
N LEU A 567 -2.72 -11.81 7.99
CA LEU A 567 -1.76 -12.85 7.62
C LEU A 567 -1.39 -12.74 6.12
N VAL A 568 -2.39 -12.50 5.26
CA VAL A 568 -2.18 -12.34 3.82
C VAL A 568 -1.33 -11.12 3.54
N GLU A 569 -1.61 -10.01 4.22
CA GLU A 569 -0.88 -8.75 4.07
C GLU A 569 0.58 -8.88 4.53
N ASP A 570 0.81 -9.47 5.71
CA ASP A 570 2.16 -9.64 6.27
C ASP A 570 3.02 -10.57 5.39
N ILE A 571 2.45 -11.66 4.86
CA ILE A 571 3.18 -12.56 3.96
C ILE A 571 3.44 -11.91 2.59
N ARG A 572 2.53 -11.08 2.09
CA ARG A 572 2.79 -10.32 0.86
C ARG A 572 3.90 -9.28 1.02
N LYS A 573 4.00 -8.65 2.21
CA LYS A 573 5.10 -7.72 2.53
C LYS A 573 6.43 -8.45 2.75
N HIS A 574 6.38 -9.66 3.28
CA HIS A 574 7.53 -10.46 3.67
C HIS A 574 7.44 -11.88 3.10
N PRO A 575 7.57 -12.07 1.78
CA PRO A 575 7.38 -13.37 1.13
C PRO A 575 8.45 -14.39 1.49
N HIS A 576 9.58 -13.94 2.08
CA HIS A 576 10.68 -14.77 2.57
C HIS A 576 10.80 -14.58 4.08
N CYS A 577 10.10 -15.39 4.85
CA CYS A 577 10.11 -15.25 6.31
C CYS A 577 10.02 -16.60 7.04
N VAL A 578 10.33 -16.55 8.33
CA VAL A 578 9.93 -17.57 9.29
C VAL A 578 8.64 -17.10 9.95
N LEU A 579 7.54 -17.79 9.64
CA LEU A 579 6.25 -17.58 10.26
C LEU A 579 6.12 -18.46 11.49
N LEU A 580 6.06 -17.85 12.66
CA LEU A 580 5.84 -18.53 13.93
C LEU A 580 4.38 -18.39 14.39
N LEU A 581 3.68 -19.50 14.51
CA LEU A 581 2.35 -19.58 15.13
C LEU A 581 2.52 -20.18 16.53
N ASP A 582 2.53 -19.30 17.54
CA ASP A 582 2.82 -19.71 18.92
C ASP A 582 1.54 -20.22 19.60
N GLU A 583 1.63 -21.32 20.36
CA GLU A 583 0.53 -21.98 21.07
C GLU A 583 -0.67 -22.37 20.18
N ILE A 584 -0.37 -23.05 19.05
CA ILE A 584 -1.36 -23.42 18.01
C ILE A 584 -2.57 -24.20 18.55
N GLU A 585 -2.42 -24.96 19.64
CA GLU A 585 -3.51 -25.70 20.28
C GLU A 585 -4.61 -24.81 20.87
N LYS A 586 -4.36 -23.52 21.03
CA LYS A 586 -5.34 -22.54 21.53
C LYS A 586 -6.16 -21.89 20.42
N ALA A 587 -5.74 -22.05 19.18
CA ALA A 587 -6.41 -21.46 18.03
C ALA A 587 -7.81 -22.04 17.81
N HIS A 588 -8.71 -21.21 17.29
CA HIS A 588 -10.02 -21.68 16.85
C HIS A 588 -9.90 -22.75 15.74
N PRO A 589 -10.79 -23.75 15.67
CA PRO A 589 -10.73 -24.81 14.65
C PRO A 589 -10.64 -24.32 13.20
N SER A 590 -11.23 -23.18 12.87
CA SER A 590 -11.14 -22.61 11.50
C SER A 590 -9.72 -22.19 11.10
N VAL A 591 -8.83 -21.86 12.03
CA VAL A 591 -7.42 -21.58 11.74
C VAL A 591 -6.73 -22.83 11.16
N PHE A 592 -7.06 -24.01 11.68
CA PHE A 592 -6.49 -25.26 11.14
C PHE A 592 -6.90 -25.50 9.69
N ASN A 593 -8.14 -25.16 9.31
CA ASN A 593 -8.60 -25.31 7.92
C ASN A 593 -7.79 -24.41 6.97
N VAL A 594 -7.52 -23.19 7.39
CA VAL A 594 -6.66 -22.25 6.64
C VAL A 594 -5.24 -22.79 6.51
N LEU A 595 -4.67 -23.31 7.60
CA LEU A 595 -3.32 -23.88 7.57
C LEU A 595 -3.24 -25.13 6.72
N LEU A 596 -4.29 -25.95 6.65
CA LEU A 596 -4.37 -27.09 5.74
C LEU A 596 -4.23 -26.63 4.28
N GLN A 597 -4.97 -25.61 3.87
CA GLN A 597 -4.87 -25.03 2.54
C GLN A 597 -3.46 -24.49 2.26
N VAL A 598 -2.89 -23.73 3.20
CA VAL A 598 -1.53 -23.18 3.07
C VAL A 598 -0.48 -24.28 2.94
N MET A 599 -0.60 -25.37 3.71
CA MET A 599 0.36 -26.49 3.66
C MET A 599 0.24 -27.33 2.38
N ASP A 600 -0.92 -27.35 1.73
CA ASP A 600 -1.14 -28.11 0.49
C ASP A 600 -0.73 -27.31 -0.75
N ASP A 601 -1.22 -26.08 -0.87
CA ASP A 601 -1.12 -25.27 -2.10
C ASP A 601 -0.10 -24.13 -1.98
N ALA A 602 0.47 -23.90 -0.79
CA ALA A 602 1.31 -22.75 -0.46
C ALA A 602 0.70 -21.42 -0.87
N ARG A 603 -0.63 -21.30 -0.84
CA ARG A 603 -1.36 -20.08 -1.20
C ARG A 603 -2.51 -19.86 -0.24
N LEU A 604 -2.73 -18.59 0.07
CA LEU A 604 -3.88 -18.15 0.83
C LEU A 604 -4.48 -16.93 0.15
N THR A 605 -5.78 -16.96 -0.11
CA THR A 605 -6.53 -15.85 -0.67
C THR A 605 -7.38 -15.23 0.41
N ASP A 606 -7.30 -13.91 0.57
CA ASP A 606 -8.18 -13.17 1.49
C ASP A 606 -9.55 -12.88 0.83
N ASN A 607 -10.45 -12.29 1.60
CA ASN A 607 -11.79 -11.94 1.15
C ASN A 607 -11.81 -10.79 0.12
N HIS A 608 -10.68 -10.10 -0.09
CA HIS A 608 -10.48 -9.13 -1.16
C HIS A 608 -9.84 -9.74 -2.42
N ASN A 609 -9.79 -11.09 -2.53
CA ASN A 609 -9.11 -11.83 -3.59
C ASN A 609 -7.59 -11.56 -3.68
N ARG A 610 -6.97 -11.02 -2.64
CA ARG A 610 -5.53 -10.87 -2.58
C ARG A 610 -4.91 -12.21 -2.23
N VAL A 611 -3.95 -12.66 -3.03
CA VAL A 611 -3.27 -13.95 -2.84
C VAL A 611 -1.92 -13.71 -2.18
N ALA A 612 -1.64 -14.45 -1.10
CA ALA A 612 -0.32 -14.57 -0.49
C ALA A 612 0.32 -15.90 -0.90
N ASP A 613 1.59 -15.85 -1.30
CA ASP A 613 2.39 -17.02 -1.67
C ASP A 613 3.30 -17.44 -0.51
N PHE A 614 3.13 -18.69 -0.03
CA PHE A 614 3.88 -19.27 1.07
C PHE A 614 5.02 -20.21 0.60
N LYS A 615 5.32 -20.28 -0.69
CA LYS A 615 6.35 -21.19 -1.24
C LYS A 615 7.73 -20.97 -0.64
N ASN A 616 8.04 -19.76 -0.24
CA ASN A 616 9.32 -19.38 0.34
C ASN A 616 9.25 -19.18 1.87
N VAL A 617 8.11 -19.50 2.50
CA VAL A 617 7.88 -19.32 3.93
C VAL A 617 8.25 -20.61 4.68
N ILE A 618 8.91 -20.45 5.82
CA ILE A 618 9.13 -21.53 6.79
C ILE A 618 8.09 -21.39 7.89
N ILE A 619 7.13 -22.30 7.94
CA ILE A 619 6.05 -22.28 8.95
C ILE A 619 6.51 -23.08 10.16
N ILE A 620 6.53 -22.44 11.32
CA ILE A 620 6.84 -23.07 12.60
C ILE A 620 5.63 -22.88 13.52
N MET A 621 5.08 -23.97 13.97
CA MET A 621 4.00 -23.98 14.95
C MET A 621 4.54 -24.47 16.29
N THR A 622 4.18 -23.85 17.40
CA THR A 622 4.56 -24.36 18.71
C THR A 622 3.37 -24.88 19.48
N SER A 623 3.59 -25.93 20.24
CA SER A 623 2.56 -26.51 21.12
C SER A 623 3.13 -26.90 22.47
N ASN A 624 2.29 -26.77 23.51
CA ASN A 624 2.54 -27.28 24.84
C ASN A 624 1.79 -28.59 25.08
N ALA A 625 1.21 -29.21 24.04
CA ALA A 625 0.48 -30.47 24.15
C ALA A 625 1.35 -31.56 24.79
N GLY A 626 0.82 -32.26 25.77
CA GLY A 626 1.52 -33.29 26.49
C GLY A 626 2.46 -32.84 27.62
N ALA A 627 2.72 -31.52 27.76
CA ALA A 627 3.59 -31.03 28.84
C ALA A 627 3.05 -31.30 30.24
N SER A 628 1.74 -31.26 30.43
CA SER A 628 1.07 -31.52 31.69
C SER A 628 1.02 -33.03 32.05
N GLY A 629 1.09 -33.93 31.06
CA GLY A 629 1.09 -35.37 31.27
C GLY A 629 2.42 -35.92 31.82
N ILE A 630 3.52 -35.21 31.65
CA ILE A 630 4.84 -35.61 32.13
C ILE A 630 4.96 -35.43 33.64
N MET A 631 4.18 -34.54 34.27
CA MET A 631 4.18 -34.28 35.72
C MET A 631 3.46 -35.37 36.57
N GLN A 632 2.61 -36.19 35.98
CA GLN A 632 2.01 -37.30 36.71
C GLN A 632 3.03 -38.43 36.82
N LYS A 633 3.75 -38.49 37.96
CA LYS A 633 4.56 -39.64 38.35
C LYS A 633 3.68 -40.89 38.30
N GLY A 634 3.94 -41.75 37.31
CA GLY A 634 3.47 -43.11 37.43
C GLY A 634 4.03 -43.75 38.71
N LEU A 635 3.16 -44.28 39.54
CA LEU A 635 3.55 -45.13 40.68
C LEU A 635 4.25 -46.36 40.10
N GLY A 636 5.58 -46.28 39.90
CA GLY A 636 6.39 -47.40 39.44
C GLY A 636 7.87 -47.06 39.60
N PHE A 637 8.57 -47.94 40.31
CA PHE A 637 10.00 -47.89 40.61
C PHE A 637 10.84 -48.01 39.33
N ASN A 638 11.12 -46.92 38.63
CA ASN A 638 12.33 -46.76 37.78
C ASN A 638 12.51 -45.28 37.45
N SER A 639 13.45 -44.65 38.13
CA SER A 639 13.89 -43.28 37.93
C SER A 639 14.91 -43.23 36.78
N ASN A 640 14.44 -43.21 35.55
CA ASN A 640 15.21 -42.69 34.46
C ASN A 640 14.51 -41.37 33.98
N ASP A 641 15.17 -40.25 34.16
CA ASP A 641 14.76 -38.91 33.75
C ASP A 641 14.69 -38.71 32.20
N SER A 642 14.50 -39.80 31.44
CA SER A 642 14.29 -39.73 29.98
C SER A 642 12.87 -39.30 29.70
N VAL A 643 12.72 -38.23 28.91
CA VAL A 643 11.45 -37.76 28.37
C VAL A 643 10.75 -38.90 27.68
N ASP A 644 9.56 -39.26 28.13
CA ASP A 644 8.77 -40.32 27.52
C ASP A 644 8.15 -39.82 26.23
N PHE A 645 8.93 -39.89 25.15
CA PHE A 645 8.53 -39.44 23.80
C PHE A 645 7.22 -40.07 23.34
N SER A 646 6.94 -41.32 23.78
CA SER A 646 5.71 -42.04 23.43
C SER A 646 4.45 -41.39 24.00
N LYS A 647 4.55 -40.75 25.17
CA LYS A 647 3.45 -39.99 25.76
C LYS A 647 3.20 -38.68 25.08
N MET A 648 4.27 -38.00 24.63
CA MET A 648 4.16 -36.76 23.85
C MET A 648 3.53 -37.03 22.48
N ASP A 649 3.96 -38.06 21.77
CA ASP A 649 3.36 -38.47 20.51
C ASP A 649 1.85 -38.77 20.66
N LYS A 650 1.44 -39.52 21.68
CA LYS A 650 0.02 -39.74 21.97
C LYS A 650 -0.75 -38.49 22.31
N ALA A 651 -0.12 -37.51 22.96
CA ALA A 651 -0.76 -36.24 23.25
C ALA A 651 -0.95 -35.40 21.97
N VAL A 652 0.04 -35.37 21.08
CA VAL A 652 -0.06 -34.75 19.74
C VAL A 652 -1.18 -35.42 18.93
N GLU A 653 -1.27 -36.78 18.96
CA GLU A 653 -2.34 -37.53 18.30
C GLU A 653 -3.74 -37.19 18.81
N LYS A 654 -3.85 -36.92 20.11
CA LYS A 654 -5.13 -36.53 20.73
C LYS A 654 -5.51 -35.08 20.44
N THR A 655 -4.53 -34.21 20.31
CA THR A 655 -4.76 -32.75 20.14
C THR A 655 -4.99 -32.36 18.69
N PHE A 656 -4.26 -32.98 17.76
CA PHE A 656 -4.28 -32.59 16.34
C PHE A 656 -4.87 -33.73 15.49
N SER A 657 -5.73 -33.34 14.53
CA SER A 657 -6.35 -34.31 13.62
C SER A 657 -5.30 -35.06 12.79
N PRO A 658 -5.59 -36.33 12.39
CA PRO A 658 -4.70 -37.09 11.50
C PRO A 658 -4.40 -36.32 10.18
N GLU A 659 -5.39 -35.61 9.65
CA GLU A 659 -5.26 -34.82 8.44
C GLU A 659 -4.23 -33.72 8.59
N PHE A 660 -4.30 -32.94 9.66
CA PHE A 660 -3.35 -31.88 9.95
C PHE A 660 -1.93 -32.43 10.15
N ARG A 661 -1.79 -33.55 10.90
CA ARG A 661 -0.46 -34.15 11.15
C ARG A 661 0.20 -34.67 9.87
N ASN A 662 -0.56 -35.23 8.94
CA ASN A 662 -0.03 -35.76 7.67
C ASN A 662 0.48 -34.69 6.72
N ARG A 663 0.07 -33.42 6.91
CA ARG A 663 0.54 -32.28 6.09
C ARG A 663 1.77 -31.59 6.68
N LEU A 664 2.11 -31.87 7.94
CA LEU A 664 3.34 -31.38 8.55
C LEU A 664 4.56 -32.04 7.90
N THR A 665 5.57 -31.22 7.60
CA THR A 665 6.87 -31.74 7.16
C THR A 665 7.50 -32.60 8.26
N LYS A 666 7.40 -32.14 9.52
CA LYS A 666 7.93 -32.86 10.68
C LYS A 666 7.30 -32.38 11.99
N VAL A 667 7.05 -33.30 12.89
CA VAL A 667 6.83 -33.02 14.32
C VAL A 667 8.17 -33.15 15.04
N ILE A 668 8.57 -32.15 15.78
CA ILE A 668 9.86 -32.04 16.46
C ILE A 668 9.61 -31.87 17.96
N ILE A 669 10.02 -32.87 18.75
CA ILE A 669 9.88 -32.82 20.19
C ILE A 669 11.15 -32.25 20.80
N LEU A 670 11.00 -31.23 21.63
CA LEU A 670 12.09 -30.57 22.33
C LEU A 670 12.39 -31.21 23.68
N ASN A 671 13.67 -31.31 24.01
CA ASN A 671 14.12 -31.83 25.30
C ASN A 671 13.68 -30.92 26.45
N SER A 672 13.39 -31.51 27.60
CA SER A 672 13.13 -30.75 28.84
C SER A 672 14.40 -30.02 29.30
N MET A 673 14.21 -28.95 30.08
CA MET A 673 15.31 -28.16 30.60
C MET A 673 16.15 -28.98 31.58
N ASN A 674 17.46 -28.99 31.41
CA ASN A 674 18.43 -29.55 32.36
C ASN A 674 19.35 -28.45 32.92
N ASP A 675 20.13 -28.75 33.97
CA ASP A 675 20.97 -27.79 34.65
C ASP A 675 22.08 -27.21 33.75
N ASP A 676 22.64 -28.02 32.84
CA ASP A 676 23.65 -27.54 31.88
C ASP A 676 23.07 -26.55 30.89
N MET A 677 21.86 -26.80 30.37
CA MET A 677 21.15 -25.86 29.51
C MET A 677 20.88 -24.55 30.25
N ALA A 678 20.41 -24.65 31.49
CA ALA A 678 20.12 -23.50 32.34
C ALA A 678 21.35 -22.64 32.60
N LYS A 679 22.51 -23.25 32.92
CA LYS A 679 23.79 -22.56 33.11
C LYS A 679 24.27 -21.85 31.85
N ARG A 680 24.14 -22.50 30.70
CA ARG A 680 24.51 -21.90 29.41
C ARG A 680 23.60 -20.72 29.04
N ILE A 681 22.30 -20.82 29.30
CA ILE A 681 21.32 -19.74 29.07
C ILE A 681 21.63 -18.56 30.01
N ALA A 682 21.82 -18.80 31.31
CA ALA A 682 22.18 -17.76 32.26
C ALA A 682 23.48 -17.04 31.85
N LYS A 683 24.51 -17.80 31.44
CA LYS A 683 25.77 -17.25 30.95
C LYS A 683 25.58 -16.40 29.68
N LYS A 684 24.74 -16.83 28.72
CA LYS A 684 24.42 -16.08 27.49
C LYS A 684 23.74 -14.76 27.83
N GLN A 685 22.76 -14.77 28.74
CA GLN A 685 22.04 -13.56 29.15
C GLN A 685 22.94 -12.57 29.94
N LEU A 686 23.77 -13.07 30.83
CA LEU A 686 24.75 -12.25 31.55
C LEU A 686 25.78 -11.64 30.60
N LYS A 687 26.29 -12.40 29.61
CA LYS A 687 27.17 -11.84 28.57
C LYS A 687 26.48 -10.74 27.75
N SER A 688 25.19 -10.91 27.42
CA SER A 688 24.43 -9.87 26.73
C SER A 688 24.31 -8.60 27.59
N LEU A 689 24.08 -8.76 28.90
CA LEU A 689 24.05 -7.62 29.85
C LEU A 689 25.40 -6.92 29.91
N VAL A 690 26.51 -7.67 30.00
CA VAL A 690 27.88 -7.12 29.99
C VAL A 690 28.11 -6.27 28.73
N LYS A 691 27.77 -6.80 27.56
CA LYS A 691 27.91 -6.08 26.29
C LYS A 691 27.09 -4.78 26.26
N THR A 692 25.84 -4.83 26.71
CA THR A 692 24.98 -3.62 26.78
C THR A 692 25.55 -2.56 27.71
N LEU A 693 26.22 -2.96 28.79
CA LEU A 693 26.85 -2.05 29.74
C LEU A 693 28.19 -1.52 29.21
N GLU A 694 28.96 -2.33 28.49
CA GLU A 694 30.19 -1.90 27.81
C GLU A 694 29.90 -0.80 26.76
N GLU A 695 28.80 -0.92 26.02
CA GLU A 695 28.31 0.10 25.07
C GLU A 695 27.99 1.44 25.78
N LYS A 696 27.69 1.39 27.09
CA LYS A 696 27.46 2.56 27.95
C LYS A 696 28.71 3.00 28.73
N GLY A 697 29.87 2.41 28.46
CA GLY A 697 31.13 2.74 29.11
C GLY A 697 31.32 2.11 30.51
N VAL A 698 30.53 1.10 30.87
CA VAL A 698 30.59 0.41 32.17
C VAL A 698 31.14 -1.01 31.99
N HIS A 699 32.24 -1.31 32.64
CA HIS A 699 32.83 -2.67 32.61
C HIS A 699 32.28 -3.51 33.78
N LEU A 700 31.38 -4.44 33.42
CA LEU A 700 30.78 -5.38 34.36
C LEU A 700 31.50 -6.73 34.34
N THR A 701 31.92 -7.21 35.51
CA THR A 701 32.38 -8.58 35.71
C THR A 701 31.50 -9.32 36.71
N TYR A 702 31.42 -10.62 36.62
CA TYR A 702 30.63 -11.41 37.56
C TYR A 702 31.32 -12.72 37.97
N THR A 703 31.05 -13.20 39.17
CA THR A 703 31.60 -14.47 39.68
C THR A 703 30.76 -15.68 39.14
N PRO A 704 31.36 -16.89 39.06
CA PRO A 704 30.58 -18.10 38.71
C PRO A 704 29.40 -18.37 39.61
N ALA A 705 29.45 -17.99 40.87
CA ALA A 705 28.37 -18.09 41.83
C ALA A 705 27.08 -17.35 41.38
N VAL A 706 27.21 -16.28 40.59
CA VAL A 706 26.06 -15.57 39.99
C VAL A 706 25.29 -16.43 39.01
N ILE A 707 25.99 -17.25 38.22
CA ILE A 707 25.37 -18.20 37.29
C ILE A 707 24.57 -19.26 38.06
N ASP A 708 25.20 -19.82 39.14
CA ASP A 708 24.54 -20.85 39.96
C ASP A 708 23.35 -20.25 40.73
N TYR A 709 23.43 -18.99 41.18
CA TYR A 709 22.31 -18.23 41.75
C TYR A 709 21.14 -18.11 40.74
N CYS A 710 21.42 -17.65 39.52
CA CYS A 710 20.40 -17.51 38.49
C CYS A 710 19.73 -18.85 38.14
N VAL A 711 20.46 -19.95 38.20
CA VAL A 711 19.91 -21.29 37.93
C VAL A 711 19.05 -21.75 39.10
N ARG A 712 19.52 -21.63 40.34
CA ARG A 712 18.79 -22.05 41.55
C ARG A 712 17.44 -21.32 41.72
N HIS A 713 17.43 -19.99 41.51
CA HIS A 713 16.24 -19.16 41.65
C HIS A 713 15.41 -19.02 40.36
N GLY A 714 16.04 -19.32 39.22
CA GLY A 714 15.44 -19.12 37.88
C GLY A 714 14.97 -20.39 37.17
N VAL A 715 15.25 -21.59 37.66
CA VAL A 715 14.77 -22.82 37.03
C VAL A 715 13.64 -23.42 37.83
N THR A 716 12.45 -23.50 37.21
CA THR A 716 11.30 -24.21 37.77
C THR A 716 10.89 -25.30 36.81
N LYS A 717 10.39 -26.41 37.35
CA LYS A 717 9.91 -27.57 36.54
C LYS A 717 8.74 -27.18 35.62
N GLU A 718 8.01 -26.10 35.95
CA GLU A 718 6.83 -25.65 35.19
C GLU A 718 7.15 -24.66 34.09
N PHE A 719 8.08 -23.74 34.32
CA PHE A 719 8.31 -22.57 33.44
C PHE A 719 9.64 -22.57 32.69
N GLY A 720 10.45 -23.63 32.86
CA GLY A 720 11.73 -23.79 32.14
C GLY A 720 12.71 -22.64 32.43
N ALA A 721 13.27 -22.02 31.36
CA ALA A 721 14.25 -20.94 31.47
C ALA A 721 13.66 -19.52 31.56
N ARG A 722 12.35 -19.31 31.37
CA ARG A 722 11.73 -17.98 31.46
C ARG A 722 12.01 -17.26 32.79
N PRO A 723 11.98 -17.94 33.96
CA PRO A 723 12.30 -17.28 35.24
C PRO A 723 13.76 -16.86 35.39
N ILE A 724 14.72 -17.48 34.67
CA ILE A 724 16.14 -17.06 34.68
C ILE A 724 16.27 -15.60 34.24
N ILE A 725 15.57 -15.22 33.16
CA ILE A 725 15.55 -13.84 32.67
C ILE A 725 14.91 -12.91 33.69
N ARG A 726 13.88 -13.37 34.39
CA ARG A 726 13.23 -12.60 35.46
C ARG A 726 14.17 -12.37 36.63
N VAL A 727 14.92 -13.37 37.09
CA VAL A 727 15.93 -13.25 38.15
C VAL A 727 17.04 -12.25 37.73
N ILE A 728 17.51 -12.34 36.48
CA ILE A 728 18.49 -11.39 35.96
C ILE A 728 17.93 -9.97 35.96
N ASN A 729 16.68 -9.78 35.58
CA ASN A 729 16.07 -8.44 35.51
C ASN A 729 15.80 -7.89 36.93
N ASN A 730 15.23 -8.70 37.82
CA ASN A 730 14.78 -8.23 39.16
C ASN A 730 15.90 -8.18 40.16
N ASP A 731 16.82 -9.17 40.15
CA ASP A 731 17.82 -9.27 41.20
C ASP A 731 19.17 -8.67 40.76
N ILE A 732 19.55 -8.83 39.49
CA ILE A 732 20.85 -8.40 38.99
C ILE A 732 20.80 -6.97 38.45
N LYS A 733 19.85 -6.70 37.52
CA LYS A 733 19.77 -5.36 36.92
C LYS A 733 19.34 -4.30 37.92
N MET A 734 18.42 -4.64 38.84
CA MET A 734 17.95 -3.65 39.84
C MET A 734 19.07 -3.15 40.75
N VAL A 735 20.05 -4.00 41.12
CA VAL A 735 21.21 -3.58 41.89
C VAL A 735 22.13 -2.61 41.15
N LEU A 736 22.04 -2.59 39.81
CA LEU A 736 22.85 -1.70 38.95
C LEU A 736 22.16 -0.39 38.61
N VAL A 737 20.82 -0.32 38.73
CA VAL A 737 20.01 0.79 38.17
C VAL A 737 20.36 2.12 38.83
N ASP A 738 20.38 2.19 40.16
CA ASP A 738 20.56 3.45 40.90
C ASP A 738 21.95 4.05 40.61
N ASP A 739 22.97 3.20 40.63
CA ASP A 739 24.34 3.64 40.39
C ASP A 739 24.60 3.98 38.91
N LEU A 740 23.89 3.33 38.00
CA LEU A 740 23.95 3.62 36.54
C LEU A 740 23.30 4.99 36.24
N ILE A 741 22.16 5.29 36.88
CA ILE A 741 21.45 6.58 36.71
C ILE A 741 22.30 7.73 37.31
N MET A 742 22.96 7.48 38.43
CA MET A 742 23.82 8.47 39.09
C MET A 742 25.17 8.67 38.36
N GLY A 743 25.49 7.87 37.34
CA GLY A 743 26.76 7.93 36.60
C GLY A 743 27.98 7.47 37.43
N ASN A 744 27.75 6.74 38.52
CA ASN A 744 28.80 6.33 39.47
C ASN A 744 29.49 5.02 39.12
N LEU A 745 29.12 4.38 37.99
CA LEU A 745 29.66 3.08 37.57
C LEU A 745 30.64 3.24 36.41
N THR A 746 31.88 2.84 36.66
CA THR A 746 32.91 2.66 35.59
C THR A 746 33.36 1.21 35.54
N ASN A 747 33.80 0.63 36.64
CA ASN A 747 34.16 -0.78 36.77
C ASN A 747 33.41 -1.39 37.94
N CYS A 748 32.70 -2.49 37.71
CA CYS A 748 31.95 -3.12 38.80
C CYS A 748 32.00 -4.66 38.67
N LYS A 749 31.88 -5.32 39.83
CA LYS A 749 31.86 -6.78 39.94
C LYS A 749 30.66 -7.24 40.75
N ILE A 750 29.87 -8.13 40.15
CA ILE A 750 28.75 -8.78 40.85
C ILE A 750 29.23 -10.09 41.49
N SER A 751 28.90 -10.24 42.77
CA SER A 751 29.15 -11.42 43.60
C SER A 751 27.89 -11.81 44.38
N ILE A 752 27.88 -13.04 44.92
CA ILE A 752 26.79 -13.52 45.75
C ILE A 752 27.33 -13.65 47.18
N HIS A 753 26.61 -13.02 48.15
CA HIS A 753 26.88 -13.11 49.59
C HIS A 753 25.58 -13.45 50.31
N ASN A 754 25.56 -14.54 51.09
CA ASN A 754 24.39 -14.98 51.86
C ASN A 754 23.11 -15.04 51.00
N ASP A 755 23.23 -15.65 49.81
CA ASP A 755 22.16 -15.78 48.81
C ASP A 755 21.54 -14.44 48.35
N THR A 756 22.28 -13.35 48.48
CA THR A 756 21.93 -12.01 47.97
C THR A 756 22.95 -11.52 46.92
N VAL A 757 22.47 -10.77 45.95
CA VAL A 757 23.33 -10.16 44.92
C VAL A 757 24.01 -8.91 45.51
N VAL A 758 25.33 -8.87 45.45
CA VAL A 758 26.11 -7.75 45.96
C VAL A 758 26.96 -7.14 44.84
N LEU A 759 26.87 -5.83 44.73
CA LEU A 759 27.67 -5.04 43.78
C LEU A 759 28.94 -4.54 44.50
N ASN A 760 30.09 -4.90 43.98
CA ASN A 760 31.40 -4.38 44.38
C ASN A 760 31.87 -3.40 43.30
N LYS A 761 32.07 -2.14 43.71
CA LYS A 761 32.53 -1.03 42.84
C LYS A 761 34.04 -0.99 42.77
#